data_fcd4c58aa8c0d58f0bd122f5aceb2c89
#
_entry.id   fcd4c58aa8c0d58f0bd122f5aceb2c89
#
_cell.length_a   1.000
_cell.length_b   1.000
_cell.length_c   1.000
_cell.angle_alpha   90.00
_cell.angle_beta   90.00
_cell.angle_gamma   90.00
#
_symmetry.space_group_name_H-M   'P 1'
#
loop_
_entity.id
_entity.type
_entity.pdbx_description
1 polymer ?
#
loop_
_entity_poly.entity_id
_entity_poly.type
_entity_poly.pdbx_seq_one_letter_code
_entity_poly.pdbx_strand_id
1 'polypeptide(L)'
;MKNDNIHKIAQELTIKENQIAKVLELTSEGNTIPFIARYRKEMTGNLDEVQIKTIIDLDKSMTALAERKATVLSKIEEQGKLTAELKKAIEAAEKLADVEELYLPYKEKRRTKATIAREAGLFPLARLILQNKASLEEEAQAFVCDGFETVDKAIAGACEILIESFSEDNRLRSWVYNEIWSYSSIISSVKDETADDKKTFQIYYDFSEKVSKMQGYRILALNRGEKLGILKVGFDHNTDKMIRFMASRFKNRNAYIDDVISKTIKKKIVPAMERRIHSELTESAEDGAIELFSENLRNLLLVSPLKGKMVLGFDPAFRTGAKLAVVDQTGKLMTTQVIYPVAPARQAKIEQSKKDLAELISNYGIEIIAIGNGTASRESEAFVAQVLKDFPEVSYVIVNESGASVYSASELARHEFPDLTVEKRSAISIARRLQDPLAELVKIDPKSIGVGQYQHDVSQKKLAENLDFVVDTVVNQVGVNINTASPALLSHVSGLNKTISENIVKYRDDHGRISSREEIKKVPRLGAKAFEQAAGFLRIPGAKNILDNTGVHPESYKAVERLLKELDITDLDDSAKTKLQVVSVKDMAETIGLGQETLKDIIADLLKPGRDLRDDFEAPVLRQDVLDISDLEIGQKLEGTVRNVVDFGAFVDIGLHDDGLIHISQMSKSFVKHPSQVVSVGDVVTVWVSKIDKERGKINLSLVDLRELN
;
A
#
# COMPACT_ATOMS: atom_id res chain seq x y z
N MET A 1 -0.24 26.90 -17.05
CA MET A 1 0.13 25.72 -16.24
C MET A 1 -0.96 25.34 -15.25
N LYS A 2 -1.29 26.14 -14.20
CA LYS A 2 -2.33 25.71 -13.22
C LYS A 2 -3.69 25.39 -13.87
N ASN A 3 -4.19 26.21 -14.78
CA ASN A 3 -5.46 25.95 -15.47
C ASN A 3 -5.43 24.72 -16.39
N ASP A 4 -4.29 24.44 -17.03
CA ASP A 4 -4.15 23.26 -17.89
C ASP A 4 -4.13 21.95 -17.09
N ASN A 5 -3.47 21.95 -15.93
CA ASN A 5 -3.49 20.81 -15.02
C ASN A 5 -4.93 20.54 -14.54
N ILE A 6 -5.65 21.58 -14.09
CA ILE A 6 -7.02 21.45 -13.62
C ILE A 6 -7.91 20.84 -14.69
N HIS A 7 -7.80 21.31 -15.94
CA HIS A 7 -8.59 20.77 -17.06
C HIS A 7 -8.28 19.29 -17.32
N LYS A 8 -7.00 18.90 -17.34
CA LYS A 8 -6.58 17.50 -17.55
C LYS A 8 -7.03 16.59 -16.42
N ILE A 9 -6.86 17.01 -15.16
CA ILE A 9 -7.31 16.26 -14.00
C ILE A 9 -8.84 16.09 -14.03
N ALA A 10 -9.58 17.14 -14.45
CA ALA A 10 -11.03 17.09 -14.60
C ALA A 10 -11.48 16.03 -15.62
N GLN A 11 -10.79 15.94 -16.75
CA GLN A 11 -11.06 14.93 -17.77
C GLN A 11 -10.71 13.51 -17.28
N GLU A 12 -9.57 13.33 -16.64
CA GLU A 12 -9.08 12.03 -16.16
C GLU A 12 -9.97 11.45 -15.06
N LEU A 13 -10.34 12.28 -14.07
CA LEU A 13 -11.13 11.84 -12.91
C LEU A 13 -12.65 11.99 -13.11
N THR A 14 -13.10 12.60 -14.21
CA THR A 14 -14.51 12.93 -14.43
C THR A 14 -15.09 13.80 -13.28
N ILE A 15 -14.28 14.73 -12.77
CA ILE A 15 -14.61 15.68 -11.70
C ILE A 15 -14.66 17.10 -12.30
N LYS A 16 -15.52 17.97 -11.76
CA LYS A 16 -15.65 19.34 -12.27
C LYS A 16 -14.41 20.18 -11.94
N GLU A 17 -13.98 21.02 -12.89
CA GLU A 17 -12.80 21.89 -12.71
C GLU A 17 -12.85 22.78 -11.48
N ASN A 18 -14.03 23.30 -11.12
CA ASN A 18 -14.19 24.13 -9.94
C ASN A 18 -13.95 23.36 -8.63
N GLN A 19 -14.30 22.07 -8.57
CA GLN A 19 -14.03 21.22 -7.41
C GLN A 19 -12.52 20.99 -7.24
N ILE A 20 -11.82 20.69 -8.35
CA ILE A 20 -10.37 20.51 -8.37
C ILE A 20 -9.65 21.80 -7.95
N ALA A 21 -10.05 22.94 -8.55
CA ALA A 21 -9.48 24.24 -8.20
C ALA A 21 -9.63 24.54 -6.70
N LYS A 22 -10.79 24.19 -6.12
CA LYS A 22 -11.07 24.43 -4.71
C LYS A 22 -10.27 23.50 -3.78
N VAL A 23 -10.08 22.23 -4.16
CA VAL A 23 -9.19 21.30 -3.43
C VAL A 23 -7.76 21.85 -3.40
N LEU A 24 -7.22 22.27 -4.54
CA LEU A 24 -5.86 22.80 -4.63
C LEU A 24 -5.70 24.13 -3.86
N GLU A 25 -6.73 24.98 -3.84
CA GLU A 25 -6.76 26.21 -3.04
C GLU A 25 -6.70 25.87 -1.56
N LEU A 26 -7.63 25.05 -1.05
CA LEU A 26 -7.69 24.64 0.36
C LEU A 26 -6.39 23.95 0.82
N THR A 27 -5.81 23.13 -0.02
CA THR A 27 -4.51 22.47 0.27
C THR A 27 -3.39 23.52 0.37
N SER A 28 -3.37 24.51 -0.53
CA SER A 28 -2.36 25.59 -0.49
C SER A 28 -2.47 26.49 0.75
N GLU A 29 -3.66 26.59 1.34
CA GLU A 29 -3.93 27.26 2.61
C GLU A 29 -3.47 26.43 3.83
N GLY A 30 -2.96 25.23 3.62
CA GLY A 30 -2.47 24.31 4.66
C GLY A 30 -3.58 23.53 5.38
N ASN A 31 -4.73 23.33 4.74
CA ASN A 31 -5.72 22.40 5.24
C ASN A 31 -5.31 20.95 4.92
N THR A 32 -5.56 20.05 5.86
CA THR A 32 -5.26 18.62 5.72
C THR A 32 -6.36 17.91 4.92
N ILE A 33 -6.01 16.79 4.29
CA ILE A 33 -6.95 16.00 3.49
C ILE A 33 -8.18 15.55 4.31
N PRO A 34 -8.05 14.97 5.53
CA PRO A 34 -9.21 14.59 6.33
C PRO A 34 -10.11 15.79 6.69
N PHE A 35 -9.52 16.95 6.98
CA PHE A 35 -10.28 18.15 7.28
C PHE A 35 -11.06 18.66 6.07
N ILE A 36 -10.46 18.68 4.89
CA ILE A 36 -11.13 19.09 3.65
C ILE A 36 -12.30 18.12 3.36
N ALA A 37 -12.05 16.80 3.38
CA ALA A 37 -13.05 15.78 3.10
C ALA A 37 -14.24 15.83 4.08
N ARG A 38 -14.01 16.11 5.35
CA ARG A 38 -15.06 16.10 6.38
C ARG A 38 -15.76 17.44 6.52
N TYR A 39 -15.02 18.57 6.54
CA TYR A 39 -15.55 19.87 6.94
C TYR A 39 -15.61 20.92 5.84
N ARG A 40 -15.21 20.58 4.62
CA ARG A 40 -15.26 21.47 3.45
C ARG A 40 -16.01 20.84 2.26
N LYS A 41 -16.94 19.92 2.56
CA LYS A 41 -17.73 19.15 1.56
C LYS A 41 -18.48 20.06 0.59
N GLU A 42 -19.12 21.10 1.07
CA GLU A 42 -19.86 22.06 0.24
C GLU A 42 -18.96 22.77 -0.78
N MET A 43 -17.71 23.02 -0.41
CA MET A 43 -16.75 23.70 -1.29
C MET A 43 -16.17 22.76 -2.33
N THR A 44 -15.99 21.46 -1.99
CA THR A 44 -15.39 20.45 -2.85
C THR A 44 -16.43 19.61 -3.62
N GLY A 45 -17.72 19.76 -3.30
CA GLY A 45 -18.79 18.96 -3.88
C GLY A 45 -18.75 17.50 -3.42
N ASN A 46 -18.50 17.29 -2.11
CA ASN A 46 -18.52 16.01 -1.42
C ASN A 46 -17.45 15.00 -1.90
N LEU A 47 -16.24 15.49 -2.25
CA LEU A 47 -15.10 14.64 -2.55
C LEU A 47 -14.59 13.96 -1.28
N ASP A 48 -14.28 12.68 -1.39
CA ASP A 48 -13.68 11.89 -0.31
C ASP A 48 -12.15 12.07 -0.22
N GLU A 49 -11.54 11.50 0.82
CA GLU A 49 -10.10 11.62 1.08
C GLU A 49 -9.25 11.04 -0.05
N VAL A 50 -9.69 9.95 -0.67
CA VAL A 50 -8.97 9.28 -1.78
C VAL A 50 -9.01 10.16 -3.03
N GLN A 51 -10.17 10.69 -3.37
CA GLN A 51 -10.32 11.62 -4.49
C GLN A 51 -9.49 12.88 -4.31
N ILE A 52 -9.50 13.47 -3.11
CA ILE A 52 -8.70 14.66 -2.77
C ILE A 52 -7.20 14.35 -2.91
N LYS A 53 -6.74 13.21 -2.35
CA LYS A 53 -5.34 12.78 -2.48
C LYS A 53 -4.96 12.60 -3.94
N THR A 54 -5.78 11.92 -4.72
CA THR A 54 -5.55 11.68 -6.16
C THR A 54 -5.40 13.00 -6.93
N ILE A 55 -6.25 13.99 -6.66
CA ILE A 55 -6.14 15.34 -7.27
C ILE A 55 -4.79 15.97 -6.94
N ILE A 56 -4.38 15.93 -5.66
CA ILE A 56 -3.12 16.52 -5.21
C ILE A 56 -1.92 15.81 -5.84
N ASP A 57 -1.93 14.49 -5.92
CA ASP A 57 -0.83 13.70 -6.47
C ASP A 57 -0.72 13.86 -7.99
N LEU A 58 -1.85 13.94 -8.71
CA LEU A 58 -1.86 14.26 -10.14
C LEU A 58 -1.35 15.67 -10.42
N ASP A 59 -1.76 16.68 -9.65
CA ASP A 59 -1.25 18.05 -9.84
C ASP A 59 0.27 18.13 -9.60
N LYS A 60 0.78 17.46 -8.58
CA LYS A 60 2.24 17.35 -8.34
C LYS A 60 2.96 16.69 -9.51
N SER A 61 2.44 15.56 -9.99
CA SER A 61 3.02 14.82 -11.11
C SER A 61 3.02 15.63 -12.41
N MET A 62 1.89 16.25 -12.73
CA MET A 62 1.77 17.11 -13.94
C MET A 62 2.67 18.35 -13.84
N THR A 63 2.79 18.94 -12.67
CA THR A 63 3.69 20.08 -12.42
C THR A 63 5.15 19.67 -12.62
N ALA A 64 5.57 18.55 -12.05
CA ALA A 64 6.92 18.02 -12.23
C ALA A 64 7.23 17.68 -13.70
N LEU A 65 6.25 17.10 -14.43
CA LEU A 65 6.38 16.85 -15.86
C LEU A 65 6.52 18.14 -16.65
N ALA A 66 5.73 19.18 -16.35
CA ALA A 66 5.79 20.48 -17.02
C ALA A 66 7.14 21.18 -16.78
N GLU A 67 7.64 21.17 -15.56
CA GLU A 67 8.98 21.70 -15.21
C GLU A 67 10.10 20.95 -15.94
N ARG A 68 9.97 19.62 -16.05
CA ARG A 68 10.93 18.81 -16.80
C ARG A 68 10.90 19.13 -18.29
N LYS A 69 9.73 19.26 -18.89
CA LYS A 69 9.57 19.69 -20.30
C LYS A 69 10.24 21.05 -20.54
N ALA A 70 9.98 22.03 -19.68
CA ALA A 70 10.59 23.35 -19.78
C ALA A 70 12.10 23.29 -19.71
N THR A 71 12.66 22.50 -18.77
CA THR A 71 14.11 22.28 -18.63
C THR A 71 14.71 21.65 -19.89
N VAL A 72 14.03 20.64 -20.46
CA VAL A 72 14.51 19.95 -21.68
C VAL A 72 14.45 20.89 -22.88
N LEU A 73 13.37 21.63 -23.05
CA LEU A 73 13.24 22.61 -24.14
C LEU A 73 14.35 23.68 -24.08
N SER A 74 14.61 24.27 -22.90
CA SER A 74 15.68 25.26 -22.72
C SER A 74 17.06 24.67 -23.09
N LYS A 75 17.38 23.47 -22.64
CA LYS A 75 18.66 22.81 -22.94
C LYS A 75 18.87 22.52 -24.43
N ILE A 76 17.79 22.14 -25.16
CA ILE A 76 17.86 21.88 -26.58
C ILE A 76 17.99 23.21 -27.37
N GLU A 77 17.30 24.26 -26.91
CA GLU A 77 17.35 25.59 -27.48
C GLU A 77 18.75 26.23 -27.34
N GLU A 78 19.37 26.11 -26.15
CA GLU A 78 20.74 26.52 -25.89
C GLU A 78 21.78 25.86 -26.83
N GLN A 79 21.49 24.63 -27.29
CA GLN A 79 22.29 23.93 -28.31
C GLN A 79 21.96 24.37 -29.74
N GLY A 80 20.99 25.25 -29.95
CA GLY A 80 20.54 25.66 -31.28
C GLY A 80 19.89 24.56 -32.11
N LYS A 81 19.35 23.51 -31.48
CA LYS A 81 18.82 22.32 -32.13
C LYS A 81 17.31 22.15 -31.99
N LEU A 82 16.62 23.10 -31.36
CA LEU A 82 15.17 23.02 -31.14
C LEU A 82 14.42 23.32 -32.43
N THR A 83 13.78 22.31 -33.00
CA THR A 83 12.85 22.46 -34.14
C THR A 83 11.40 22.61 -33.68
N ALA A 84 10.56 23.21 -34.50
CA ALA A 84 9.12 23.36 -34.21
C ALA A 84 8.44 21.99 -33.97
N GLU A 85 8.82 20.96 -34.75
CA GLU A 85 8.29 19.62 -34.63
C GLU A 85 8.68 18.97 -33.32
N LEU A 86 9.96 19.10 -32.93
CA LEU A 86 10.48 18.56 -31.66
C LEU A 86 9.84 19.24 -30.44
N LYS A 87 9.70 20.57 -30.51
CA LYS A 87 9.01 21.34 -29.48
C LYS A 87 7.58 20.82 -29.29
N LYS A 88 6.83 20.68 -30.38
CA LYS A 88 5.46 20.14 -30.34
C LYS A 88 5.40 18.72 -29.79
N ALA A 89 6.37 17.86 -30.15
CA ALA A 89 6.44 16.48 -29.64
C ALA A 89 6.71 16.44 -28.12
N ILE A 90 7.65 17.28 -27.62
CA ILE A 90 7.94 17.37 -26.18
C ILE A 90 6.73 17.94 -25.41
N GLU A 91 6.08 18.98 -25.94
CA GLU A 91 4.89 19.55 -25.33
C GLU A 91 3.72 18.56 -25.28
N ALA A 92 3.57 17.72 -26.29
CA ALA A 92 2.52 16.70 -26.37
C ALA A 92 2.82 15.43 -25.53
N ALA A 93 4.05 15.18 -25.09
CA ALA A 93 4.39 14.00 -24.30
C ALA A 93 3.61 13.98 -22.98
N GLU A 94 2.99 12.86 -22.64
CA GLU A 94 2.18 12.70 -21.42
C GLU A 94 2.96 12.03 -20.27
N LYS A 95 4.07 11.34 -20.60
CA LYS A 95 4.90 10.64 -19.62
C LYS A 95 6.32 11.20 -19.60
N LEU A 96 6.93 11.17 -18.41
CA LEU A 96 8.32 11.56 -18.24
C LEU A 96 9.25 10.72 -19.13
N ALA A 97 8.99 9.42 -19.27
CA ALA A 97 9.77 8.52 -20.11
C ALA A 97 9.79 8.96 -21.58
N ASP A 98 8.69 9.49 -22.10
CA ASP A 98 8.60 9.98 -23.48
C ASP A 98 9.40 11.28 -23.66
N VAL A 99 9.36 12.18 -22.66
CA VAL A 99 10.19 13.39 -22.65
C VAL A 99 11.69 13.04 -22.63
N GLU A 100 12.09 12.08 -21.79
CA GLU A 100 13.50 11.62 -21.72
C GLU A 100 13.93 10.94 -23.03
N GLU A 101 13.05 10.21 -23.68
CA GLU A 101 13.29 9.56 -24.97
C GLU A 101 13.53 10.62 -26.08
N LEU A 102 12.69 11.66 -26.14
CA LEU A 102 12.86 12.77 -27.08
C LEU A 102 14.12 13.60 -26.81
N TYR A 103 14.53 13.70 -25.54
CA TYR A 103 15.74 14.41 -25.11
C TYR A 103 17.04 13.61 -25.34
N LEU A 104 16.95 12.26 -25.47
CA LEU A 104 18.11 11.37 -25.55
C LEU A 104 19.21 11.81 -26.55
N PRO A 105 18.88 12.26 -27.80
CA PRO A 105 19.89 12.70 -28.77
C PRO A 105 20.64 13.99 -28.37
N TYR A 106 20.06 14.79 -27.46
CA TYR A 106 20.54 16.12 -27.06
C TYR A 106 21.18 16.12 -25.68
N LYS A 107 21.05 14.99 -24.95
CA LYS A 107 21.60 14.85 -23.60
C LYS A 107 23.13 14.83 -23.65
N GLU A 108 23.77 15.57 -22.76
CA GLU A 108 25.21 15.49 -22.56
C GLU A 108 25.64 14.05 -22.26
N LYS A 109 26.56 13.53 -23.04
CA LYS A 109 27.04 12.15 -22.96
C LYS A 109 28.42 12.11 -22.34
N ARG A 110 28.71 11.01 -21.66
CA ARG A 110 30.09 10.64 -21.37
C ARG A 110 30.82 10.37 -22.70
N ARG A 111 32.15 10.56 -22.73
CA ARG A 111 32.97 10.30 -23.91
C ARG A 111 32.78 8.84 -24.38
N THR A 112 32.13 8.67 -25.53
CA THR A 112 31.81 7.35 -26.15
C THR A 112 32.81 7.03 -27.24
N LYS A 113 32.83 5.77 -27.72
CA LYS A 113 33.62 5.38 -28.91
C LYS A 113 33.25 6.24 -30.13
N ALA A 114 31.96 6.55 -30.30
CA ALA A 114 31.49 7.43 -31.37
C ALA A 114 31.98 8.88 -31.20
N THR A 115 32.06 9.39 -29.96
CA THR A 115 32.61 10.71 -29.66
C THR A 115 34.09 10.76 -30.04
N ILE A 116 34.88 9.76 -29.65
CA ILE A 116 36.29 9.64 -29.99
C ILE A 116 36.48 9.61 -31.50
N ALA A 117 35.69 8.83 -32.21
CA ALA A 117 35.73 8.74 -33.67
C ALA A 117 35.33 10.04 -34.36
N ARG A 118 34.40 10.82 -33.82
CA ARG A 118 34.03 12.14 -34.33
C ARG A 118 35.17 13.16 -34.11
N GLU A 119 35.76 13.16 -32.92
CA GLU A 119 36.91 14.00 -32.59
C GLU A 119 38.12 13.71 -33.51
N ALA A 120 38.32 12.46 -33.88
CA ALA A 120 39.32 12.02 -34.86
C ALA A 120 38.94 12.33 -36.32
N GLY A 121 37.84 12.98 -36.59
CA GLY A 121 37.43 13.38 -37.95
C GLY A 121 36.80 12.30 -38.81
N LEU A 122 36.36 11.17 -38.22
CA LEU A 122 35.80 10.02 -39.00
C LEU A 122 34.34 10.20 -39.44
N PHE A 123 33.70 11.33 -39.17
CA PHE A 123 32.30 11.58 -39.57
C PHE A 123 32.09 11.57 -41.09
N PRO A 124 32.98 12.15 -41.95
CA PRO A 124 32.83 12.03 -43.39
C PRO A 124 32.92 10.57 -43.89
N LEU A 125 33.82 9.74 -43.28
CA LEU A 125 33.92 8.33 -43.60
C LEU A 125 32.59 7.60 -43.28
N ALA A 126 31.94 7.91 -42.16
CA ALA A 126 30.62 7.39 -41.84
C ALA A 126 29.58 7.70 -42.93
N ARG A 127 29.61 8.88 -43.51
CA ARG A 127 28.75 9.26 -44.65
C ARG A 127 29.08 8.49 -45.94
N LEU A 128 30.37 8.21 -46.19
CA LEU A 128 30.80 7.40 -47.34
C LEU A 128 30.30 5.95 -47.23
N ILE A 129 30.34 5.37 -46.02
CA ILE A 129 29.76 4.05 -45.74
C ILE A 129 28.26 4.01 -46.15
N LEU A 130 27.49 5.04 -45.82
CA LEU A 130 26.07 5.13 -46.15
C LEU A 130 25.82 5.31 -47.69
N GLN A 131 26.77 5.86 -48.42
CA GLN A 131 26.67 6.03 -49.89
C GLN A 131 26.93 4.72 -50.65
N ASN A 132 27.44 3.70 -50.00
CA ASN A 132 27.73 2.36 -50.55
C ASN A 132 28.61 2.43 -51.83
N LYS A 133 29.69 3.18 -51.80
CA LYS A 133 30.63 3.29 -52.92
C LYS A 133 31.53 2.05 -53.04
N ALA A 134 31.87 1.67 -54.25
CA ALA A 134 32.67 0.48 -54.55
C ALA A 134 34.15 0.63 -54.06
N SER A 135 34.66 1.87 -53.91
CA SER A 135 36.02 2.19 -53.49
C SER A 135 36.16 2.56 -51.98
N LEU A 136 35.22 2.07 -51.15
CA LEU A 136 35.17 2.49 -49.73
C LEU A 136 36.49 2.26 -48.97
N GLU A 137 37.15 1.15 -49.17
CA GLU A 137 38.38 0.82 -48.48
C GLU A 137 39.57 1.70 -48.96
N GLU A 138 39.61 2.03 -50.27
CA GLU A 138 40.58 2.97 -50.81
C GLU A 138 40.36 4.39 -50.28
N GLU A 139 39.08 4.84 -50.25
CA GLU A 139 38.72 6.16 -49.71
C GLU A 139 38.99 6.24 -48.19
N ALA A 140 38.82 5.15 -47.44
CA ALA A 140 39.06 5.05 -46.03
C ALA A 140 40.52 5.21 -45.62
N GLN A 141 41.49 4.92 -46.54
CA GLN A 141 42.89 5.13 -46.29
C GLN A 141 43.21 6.59 -45.93
N ALA A 142 42.46 7.57 -46.48
CA ALA A 142 42.65 8.98 -46.20
C ALA A 142 42.20 9.40 -44.78
N PHE A 143 41.52 8.52 -44.06
CA PHE A 143 40.98 8.76 -42.71
C PHE A 143 41.78 8.00 -41.62
N VAL A 144 42.86 7.33 -42.00
CA VAL A 144 43.78 6.73 -41.03
C VAL A 144 44.49 7.84 -40.24
N CYS A 145 44.36 7.78 -38.92
CA CYS A 145 44.87 8.82 -38.03
C CYS A 145 45.27 8.24 -36.65
N ASP A 146 45.80 9.09 -35.77
CA ASP A 146 46.17 8.68 -34.40
C ASP A 146 44.94 8.10 -33.66
N GLY A 147 45.13 6.94 -33.04
CA GLY A 147 44.05 6.17 -32.42
C GLY A 147 43.27 5.27 -33.38
N PHE A 148 43.40 5.45 -34.72
CA PHE A 148 42.76 4.65 -35.79
C PHE A 148 43.79 4.36 -36.88
N GLU A 149 44.88 3.69 -36.52
CA GLU A 149 46.12 3.50 -37.33
C GLU A 149 45.95 2.55 -38.52
N THR A 150 44.79 1.91 -38.72
CA THR A 150 44.50 1.04 -39.87
C THR A 150 43.15 1.39 -40.48
N VAL A 151 42.99 1.05 -41.77
CA VAL A 151 41.72 1.24 -42.49
C VAL A 151 40.57 0.55 -41.77
N ASP A 152 40.78 -0.68 -41.28
CA ASP A 152 39.75 -1.39 -40.52
C ASP A 152 39.33 -0.67 -39.23
N LYS A 153 40.30 -0.13 -38.50
CA LYS A 153 40.01 0.68 -37.30
C LYS A 153 39.26 1.98 -37.63
N ALA A 154 39.66 2.67 -38.72
CA ALA A 154 38.98 3.87 -39.16
C ALA A 154 37.50 3.57 -39.56
N ILE A 155 37.28 2.51 -40.34
CA ILE A 155 35.92 2.05 -40.70
C ILE A 155 35.16 1.64 -39.46
N ALA A 156 35.73 0.89 -38.55
CA ALA A 156 35.09 0.52 -37.29
C ALA A 156 34.68 1.74 -36.45
N GLY A 157 35.56 2.77 -36.36
CA GLY A 157 35.24 4.03 -35.71
C GLY A 157 34.09 4.79 -36.39
N ALA A 158 34.09 4.83 -37.72
CA ALA A 158 32.99 5.39 -38.49
C ALA A 158 31.67 4.64 -38.29
N CYS A 159 31.71 3.29 -38.19
CA CYS A 159 30.55 2.46 -37.86
C CYS A 159 29.99 2.76 -36.45
N GLU A 160 30.83 3.01 -35.46
CA GLU A 160 30.37 3.39 -34.11
C GLU A 160 29.61 4.72 -34.14
N ILE A 161 30.02 5.70 -35.01
CA ILE A 161 29.26 6.94 -35.22
C ILE A 161 27.83 6.63 -35.77
N LEU A 162 27.72 5.73 -36.73
CA LEU A 162 26.44 5.32 -37.31
C LEU A 162 25.57 4.57 -36.30
N ILE A 163 26.16 3.63 -35.54
CA ILE A 163 25.47 2.89 -34.50
C ILE A 163 24.86 3.84 -33.45
N GLU A 164 25.64 4.82 -33.02
CA GLU A 164 25.12 5.82 -32.06
C GLU A 164 23.99 6.64 -32.68
N SER A 165 24.18 7.20 -33.88
CA SER A 165 23.18 8.00 -34.57
C SER A 165 21.86 7.24 -34.78
N PHE A 166 21.93 5.99 -35.21
CA PHE A 166 20.73 5.17 -35.45
C PHE A 166 20.08 4.70 -34.15
N SER A 167 20.89 4.48 -33.08
CA SER A 167 20.35 4.09 -31.77
C SER A 167 19.53 5.19 -31.11
N GLU A 168 19.64 6.42 -31.57
CA GLU A 168 18.93 7.61 -31.11
C GLU A 168 17.74 8.02 -32.00
N ASP A 169 17.47 7.26 -33.07
CA ASP A 169 16.30 7.48 -33.92
C ASP A 169 15.00 7.15 -33.15
N ASN A 170 14.29 8.19 -32.70
CA ASN A 170 13.07 8.05 -31.92
C ASN A 170 11.97 7.25 -32.65
N ARG A 171 11.87 7.35 -33.97
CA ARG A 171 10.86 6.59 -34.75
C ARG A 171 11.18 5.09 -34.74
N LEU A 172 12.46 4.74 -34.87
CA LEU A 172 12.91 3.35 -34.80
C LEU A 172 12.72 2.78 -33.39
N ARG A 173 13.10 3.55 -32.37
CA ARG A 173 12.95 3.16 -30.95
C ARG A 173 11.49 2.93 -30.60
N SER A 174 10.61 3.86 -30.93
CA SER A 174 9.16 3.73 -30.71
C SER A 174 8.57 2.52 -31.42
N TRP A 175 9.01 2.26 -32.66
CA TRP A 175 8.54 1.10 -33.40
C TRP A 175 9.01 -0.21 -32.75
N VAL A 176 10.27 -0.30 -32.30
CA VAL A 176 10.82 -1.49 -31.61
C VAL A 176 10.12 -1.69 -30.25
N TYR A 177 9.86 -0.61 -29.51
CA TYR A 177 9.09 -0.66 -28.28
C TYR A 177 7.70 -1.27 -28.50
N ASN A 178 6.95 -0.77 -29.50
CA ASN A 178 5.63 -1.28 -29.82
C ASN A 178 5.64 -2.73 -30.31
N GLU A 179 6.68 -3.13 -31.05
CA GLU A 179 6.87 -4.51 -31.50
C GLU A 179 7.10 -5.46 -30.30
N ILE A 180 7.95 -5.08 -29.35
CA ILE A 180 8.20 -5.87 -28.14
C ILE A 180 6.93 -5.92 -27.28
N TRP A 181 6.29 -4.79 -27.04
CA TRP A 181 5.09 -4.72 -26.22
C TRP A 181 3.95 -5.61 -26.73
N SER A 182 3.71 -5.55 -28.03
CA SER A 182 2.53 -6.20 -28.63
C SER A 182 2.74 -7.67 -28.97
N TYR A 183 3.96 -8.07 -29.32
CA TYR A 183 4.21 -9.41 -29.91
C TYR A 183 5.18 -10.27 -29.13
N SER A 184 5.95 -9.72 -28.19
CA SER A 184 6.92 -10.47 -27.41
C SER A 184 6.32 -11.11 -26.16
N SER A 185 7.06 -12.03 -25.56
CA SER A 185 6.74 -12.64 -24.28
C SER A 185 7.86 -12.35 -23.28
N ILE A 186 7.50 -12.21 -22.00
CA ILE A 186 8.45 -12.34 -20.90
C ILE A 186 8.62 -13.82 -20.64
N ILE A 187 9.87 -14.23 -20.54
CA ILE A 187 10.25 -15.62 -20.27
C ILE A 187 11.10 -15.67 -19.00
N SER A 188 10.97 -16.76 -18.26
CA SER A 188 11.92 -17.05 -17.19
C SER A 188 12.36 -18.51 -17.21
N SER A 189 13.56 -18.75 -16.74
CA SER A 189 14.14 -20.08 -16.57
C SER A 189 14.82 -20.15 -15.21
N VAL A 190 14.97 -21.37 -14.68
CA VAL A 190 15.72 -21.59 -13.44
C VAL A 190 17.20 -21.27 -13.68
N LYS A 191 17.80 -20.48 -12.80
CA LYS A 191 19.22 -20.17 -12.77
C LYS A 191 19.94 -21.00 -11.72
N ASP A 192 19.34 -21.10 -10.52
CA ASP A 192 19.87 -21.90 -9.41
C ASP A 192 18.70 -22.47 -8.60
N GLU A 193 18.40 -23.75 -8.81
CA GLU A 193 17.32 -24.45 -8.09
C GLU A 193 17.66 -24.67 -6.62
N THR A 194 18.95 -24.74 -6.26
CA THR A 194 19.38 -24.99 -4.88
C THR A 194 19.14 -23.79 -3.97
N ALA A 195 18.94 -22.59 -4.54
CA ALA A 195 18.58 -21.39 -3.79
C ALA A 195 17.07 -21.31 -3.46
N ASP A 196 16.24 -22.19 -4.02
CA ASP A 196 14.78 -22.25 -3.79
C ASP A 196 14.39 -23.49 -2.97
N ASP A 197 14.88 -23.57 -1.71
CA ASP A 197 14.65 -24.70 -0.81
C ASP A 197 13.18 -25.09 -0.65
N LYS A 198 12.28 -24.10 -0.69
CA LYS A 198 10.83 -24.27 -0.54
C LYS A 198 10.08 -24.42 -1.86
N LYS A 199 10.80 -24.43 -2.98
CA LYS A 199 10.23 -24.47 -4.35
C LYS A 199 9.16 -23.41 -4.60
N THR A 200 9.31 -22.24 -3.99
CA THR A 200 8.37 -21.11 -4.08
C THR A 200 8.24 -20.58 -5.51
N PHE A 201 9.35 -20.61 -6.27
CA PHE A 201 9.41 -20.11 -7.64
C PHE A 201 9.27 -21.21 -8.70
N GLN A 202 8.93 -22.45 -8.33
CA GLN A 202 8.88 -23.61 -9.24
C GLN A 202 7.97 -23.35 -10.45
N ILE A 203 6.87 -22.62 -10.30
CA ILE A 203 5.96 -22.28 -11.40
C ILE A 203 6.58 -21.34 -12.45
N TYR A 204 7.70 -20.70 -12.12
CA TYR A 204 8.44 -19.79 -12.98
C TYR A 204 9.73 -20.39 -13.53
N TYR A 205 10.03 -21.68 -13.29
CA TYR A 205 11.25 -22.34 -13.79
C TYR A 205 11.25 -22.53 -15.31
N ASP A 206 10.07 -22.63 -15.91
CA ASP A 206 9.85 -22.64 -17.35
C ASP A 206 8.57 -21.85 -17.64
N PHE A 207 8.70 -20.53 -17.71
CA PHE A 207 7.57 -19.62 -17.79
C PHE A 207 7.65 -18.76 -19.04
N SER A 208 6.51 -18.56 -19.69
CA SER A 208 6.37 -17.66 -20.84
C SER A 208 4.97 -17.06 -20.86
N GLU A 209 4.89 -15.74 -20.89
CA GLU A 209 3.62 -15.00 -21.02
C GLU A 209 3.80 -13.74 -21.85
N LYS A 210 2.78 -13.37 -22.63
CA LYS A 210 2.77 -12.14 -23.44
C LYS A 210 2.96 -10.90 -22.59
N VAL A 211 3.88 -10.01 -23.02
CA VAL A 211 4.16 -8.73 -22.32
C VAL A 211 2.87 -7.96 -22.00
N SER A 212 1.98 -7.82 -22.97
CA SER A 212 0.72 -7.07 -22.83
C SER A 212 -0.34 -7.73 -21.93
N LYS A 213 -0.12 -8.97 -21.48
CA LYS A 213 -1.05 -9.72 -20.61
C LYS A 213 -0.49 -9.99 -19.22
N MET A 214 0.75 -9.57 -18.95
CA MET A 214 1.41 -9.80 -17.67
C MET A 214 0.63 -9.19 -16.51
N GLN A 215 0.40 -9.99 -15.49
CA GLN A 215 -0.22 -9.56 -14.25
C GLN A 215 0.83 -9.01 -13.28
N GLY A 216 0.48 -7.97 -12.50
CA GLY A 216 1.40 -7.28 -11.60
C GLY A 216 2.10 -8.21 -10.60
N TYR A 217 1.35 -9.11 -9.96
CA TYR A 217 1.93 -10.06 -9.00
C TYR A 217 2.97 -11.00 -9.62
N ARG A 218 2.83 -11.35 -10.92
CA ARG A 218 3.82 -12.17 -11.64
C ARG A 218 5.10 -11.40 -11.90
N ILE A 219 4.99 -10.12 -12.26
CA ILE A 219 6.16 -9.22 -12.40
C ILE A 219 6.91 -9.12 -11.08
N LEU A 220 6.23 -8.89 -9.96
CA LEU A 220 6.86 -8.83 -8.64
C LEU A 220 7.51 -10.17 -8.24
N ALA A 221 6.86 -11.30 -8.55
CA ALA A 221 7.42 -12.63 -8.32
C ALA A 221 8.69 -12.88 -9.14
N LEU A 222 8.67 -12.55 -10.44
CA LEU A 222 9.83 -12.68 -11.33
C LEU A 222 10.99 -11.79 -10.86
N ASN A 223 10.71 -10.54 -10.52
CA ASN A 223 11.71 -9.60 -10.00
C ASN A 223 12.37 -10.11 -8.72
N ARG A 224 11.57 -10.64 -7.78
CA ARG A 224 12.09 -11.26 -6.54
C ARG A 224 12.93 -12.49 -6.83
N GLY A 225 12.46 -13.39 -7.72
CA GLY A 225 13.19 -14.59 -8.09
C GLY A 225 14.53 -14.29 -8.78
N GLU A 226 14.58 -13.26 -9.62
CA GLU A 226 15.81 -12.77 -10.25
C GLU A 226 16.75 -12.12 -9.22
N LYS A 227 16.24 -11.27 -8.34
CA LYS A 227 17.00 -10.65 -7.26
C LYS A 227 17.64 -11.65 -6.31
N LEU A 228 16.93 -12.74 -6.01
CA LEU A 228 17.44 -13.86 -5.20
C LEU A 228 18.40 -14.78 -5.96
N GLY A 229 18.57 -14.58 -7.27
CA GLY A 229 19.44 -15.41 -8.11
C GLY A 229 18.86 -16.77 -8.48
N ILE A 230 17.61 -17.06 -8.15
CA ILE A 230 16.89 -18.31 -8.45
C ILE A 230 16.48 -18.36 -9.91
N LEU A 231 15.96 -17.25 -10.44
CA LEU A 231 15.46 -17.15 -11.81
C LEU A 231 16.40 -16.32 -12.69
N LYS A 232 16.34 -16.59 -13.98
CA LYS A 232 16.84 -15.73 -15.06
C LYS A 232 15.64 -15.26 -15.87
N VAL A 233 15.38 -13.96 -15.88
CA VAL A 233 14.26 -13.33 -16.59
C VAL A 233 14.76 -12.67 -17.88
N GLY A 234 13.96 -12.73 -18.92
CA GLY A 234 14.29 -12.13 -20.22
C GLY A 234 13.06 -11.97 -21.11
N PHE A 235 13.32 -11.56 -22.35
CA PHE A 235 12.28 -11.40 -23.36
C PHE A 235 12.51 -12.36 -24.52
N ASP A 236 11.43 -12.96 -25.02
CA ASP A 236 11.41 -13.70 -26.27
C ASP A 236 10.76 -12.82 -27.35
N HIS A 237 11.55 -12.39 -28.32
CA HIS A 237 11.13 -11.47 -29.39
C HIS A 237 11.80 -11.82 -30.72
N ASN A 238 11.16 -11.39 -31.82
CA ASN A 238 11.69 -11.62 -33.17
C ASN A 238 12.68 -10.53 -33.60
N THR A 239 13.92 -10.62 -33.14
CA THR A 239 15.01 -9.70 -33.47
C THR A 239 15.24 -9.57 -34.98
N ASP A 240 15.11 -10.65 -35.74
CA ASP A 240 15.32 -10.63 -37.19
C ASP A 240 14.26 -9.80 -37.93
N LYS A 241 13.02 -9.74 -37.42
CA LYS A 241 11.99 -8.85 -37.92
C LYS A 241 12.41 -7.39 -37.71
N MET A 242 12.96 -7.06 -36.55
CA MET A 242 13.42 -5.70 -36.22
C MET A 242 14.60 -5.28 -37.09
N ILE A 243 15.56 -6.20 -37.33
CA ILE A 243 16.68 -5.99 -38.26
C ILE A 243 16.16 -5.73 -39.68
N ARG A 244 15.25 -6.58 -40.17
CA ARG A 244 14.64 -6.41 -41.52
C ARG A 244 13.91 -5.07 -41.65
N PHE A 245 13.18 -4.65 -40.61
CA PHE A 245 12.50 -3.35 -40.61
C PHE A 245 13.49 -2.19 -40.73
N MET A 246 14.56 -2.19 -39.94
CA MET A 246 15.60 -1.17 -40.05
C MET A 246 16.29 -1.24 -41.41
N ALA A 247 16.62 -2.42 -41.88
CA ALA A 247 17.28 -2.65 -43.18
C ALA A 247 16.45 -2.15 -44.36
N SER A 248 15.11 -2.23 -44.31
CA SER A 248 14.21 -1.74 -45.38
C SER A 248 14.29 -0.21 -45.63
N ARG A 249 14.87 0.54 -44.70
CA ARG A 249 15.11 1.99 -44.86
C ARG A 249 16.30 2.31 -45.77
N PHE A 250 17.10 1.32 -46.11
CA PHE A 250 18.30 1.48 -46.94
C PHE A 250 18.11 0.76 -48.32
N LYS A 251 18.11 1.54 -49.41
CA LYS A 251 17.94 0.99 -50.75
C LYS A 251 19.15 0.15 -51.20
N ASN A 252 20.35 0.64 -50.92
CA ASN A 252 21.63 -0.01 -51.21
C ASN A 252 22.38 -0.26 -49.93
N ARG A 253 22.82 -1.53 -49.69
CA ARG A 253 23.51 -1.91 -48.46
C ARG A 253 24.81 -2.62 -48.81
N ASN A 254 25.78 -2.46 -47.93
CA ASN A 254 27.03 -3.21 -47.90
C ASN A 254 27.15 -3.96 -46.59
N ALA A 255 28.17 -4.81 -46.46
CA ALA A 255 28.41 -5.60 -45.26
C ALA A 255 28.58 -4.73 -43.98
N TYR A 256 29.15 -3.54 -44.12
CA TYR A 256 29.33 -2.61 -42.99
C TYR A 256 28.01 -2.06 -42.50
N ILE A 257 27.10 -1.69 -43.42
CA ILE A 257 25.74 -1.22 -43.06
C ILE A 257 24.93 -2.35 -42.40
N ASP A 258 25.05 -3.58 -42.91
CA ASP A 258 24.36 -4.75 -42.32
C ASP A 258 24.88 -5.05 -40.89
N ASP A 259 26.18 -4.95 -40.65
CA ASP A 259 26.78 -5.05 -39.31
C ASP A 259 26.33 -3.92 -38.38
N VAL A 260 26.34 -2.66 -38.88
CA VAL A 260 25.82 -1.48 -38.13
C VAL A 260 24.36 -1.69 -37.73
N ILE A 261 23.49 -2.12 -38.63
CA ILE A 261 22.07 -2.40 -38.39
C ILE A 261 21.92 -3.48 -37.31
N SER A 262 22.64 -4.59 -37.47
CA SER A 262 22.60 -5.72 -36.51
C SER A 262 23.06 -5.26 -35.10
N LYS A 263 24.18 -4.54 -35.01
CA LYS A 263 24.70 -4.02 -33.73
C LYS A 263 23.77 -2.98 -33.09
N THR A 264 23.21 -2.08 -33.92
CA THR A 264 22.24 -1.06 -33.45
C THR A 264 21.04 -1.72 -32.81
N ILE A 265 20.42 -2.68 -33.49
CA ILE A 265 19.24 -3.38 -32.96
C ILE A 265 19.61 -4.25 -31.75
N LYS A 266 20.54 -5.21 -31.91
CA LYS A 266 20.83 -6.23 -30.89
C LYS A 266 21.51 -5.68 -29.64
N LYS A 267 22.42 -4.68 -29.79
CA LYS A 267 23.26 -4.21 -28.68
C LYS A 267 22.82 -2.86 -28.07
N LYS A 268 21.98 -2.11 -28.77
CA LYS A 268 21.58 -0.76 -28.30
C LYS A 268 20.08 -0.61 -28.09
N ILE A 269 19.27 -0.79 -29.15
CA ILE A 269 17.83 -0.46 -29.08
C ILE A 269 17.05 -1.50 -28.30
N VAL A 270 17.16 -2.78 -28.67
CA VAL A 270 16.42 -3.87 -28.03
C VAL A 270 16.68 -3.90 -26.52
N PRO A 271 17.95 -3.95 -26.03
CA PRO A 271 18.18 -3.96 -24.58
C PRO A 271 17.70 -2.69 -23.86
N ALA A 272 17.65 -1.55 -24.57
CA ALA A 272 17.12 -0.31 -23.99
C ALA A 272 15.59 -0.37 -23.88
N MET A 273 14.90 -0.90 -24.89
CA MET A 273 13.43 -1.05 -24.89
C MET A 273 12.96 -2.12 -23.91
N GLU A 274 13.68 -3.24 -23.81
CA GLU A 274 13.42 -4.27 -22.79
C GLU A 274 13.49 -3.68 -21.38
N ARG A 275 14.55 -2.92 -21.06
CA ARG A 275 14.67 -2.26 -19.75
C ARG A 275 13.55 -1.24 -19.51
N ARG A 276 13.17 -0.46 -20.54
CA ARG A 276 12.06 0.47 -20.45
C ARG A 276 10.74 -0.25 -20.14
N ILE A 277 10.41 -1.29 -20.92
CA ILE A 277 9.19 -2.07 -20.74
C ILE A 277 9.18 -2.75 -19.36
N HIS A 278 10.29 -3.34 -18.95
CA HIS A 278 10.42 -3.97 -17.63
C HIS A 278 10.21 -2.95 -16.50
N SER A 279 10.79 -1.75 -16.64
CA SER A 279 10.60 -0.67 -15.65
C SER A 279 9.16 -0.19 -15.58
N GLU A 280 8.49 -0.01 -16.72
CA GLU A 280 7.08 0.42 -16.78
C GLU A 280 6.14 -0.64 -16.20
N LEU A 281 6.38 -1.93 -16.50
CA LEU A 281 5.62 -3.04 -15.91
C LEU A 281 5.85 -3.15 -14.41
N THR A 282 7.09 -2.98 -13.95
CA THR A 282 7.43 -3.00 -12.52
C THR A 282 6.75 -1.86 -11.78
N GLU A 283 6.81 -0.63 -12.32
CA GLU A 283 6.15 0.53 -11.71
C GLU A 283 4.63 0.32 -11.60
N SER A 284 3.99 -0.14 -12.66
CA SER A 284 2.55 -0.44 -12.64
C SER A 284 2.20 -1.56 -11.64
N ALA A 285 3.05 -2.60 -11.53
CA ALA A 285 2.86 -3.69 -10.59
C ALA A 285 3.05 -3.23 -9.13
N GLU A 286 4.03 -2.35 -8.88
CA GLU A 286 4.25 -1.76 -7.56
C GLU A 286 3.08 -0.89 -7.13
N ASP A 287 2.56 -0.04 -8.03
CA ASP A 287 1.45 0.85 -7.74
C ASP A 287 0.17 0.05 -7.38
N GLY A 288 -0.16 -0.98 -8.16
CA GLY A 288 -1.30 -1.86 -7.87
C GLY A 288 -1.13 -2.65 -6.56
N ALA A 289 0.09 -3.12 -6.26
CA ALA A 289 0.37 -3.80 -5.00
C ALA A 289 0.26 -2.86 -3.78
N ILE A 290 0.76 -1.61 -3.90
CA ILE A 290 0.66 -0.61 -2.84
C ILE A 290 -0.80 -0.23 -2.56
N GLU A 291 -1.63 -0.13 -3.60
CA GLU A 291 -3.07 0.10 -3.44
C GLU A 291 -3.73 -1.02 -2.63
N LEU A 292 -3.47 -2.28 -2.99
CA LEU A 292 -3.97 -3.45 -2.26
C LEU A 292 -3.46 -3.48 -0.80
N PHE A 293 -2.18 -3.17 -0.56
CA PHE A 293 -1.62 -3.12 0.79
C PHE A 293 -2.26 -2.01 1.63
N SER A 294 -2.58 -0.87 1.01
CA SER A 294 -3.30 0.24 1.63
C SER A 294 -4.69 -0.19 2.05
N GLU A 295 -5.40 -0.92 1.21
CA GLU A 295 -6.72 -1.47 1.52
C GLU A 295 -6.67 -2.51 2.64
N ASN A 296 -5.71 -3.44 2.59
CA ASN A 296 -5.49 -4.42 3.66
C ASN A 296 -5.19 -3.75 5.00
N LEU A 297 -4.35 -2.70 5.02
CA LEU A 297 -4.07 -1.93 6.24
C LEU A 297 -5.33 -1.23 6.76
N ARG A 298 -6.09 -0.59 5.89
CA ARG A 298 -7.33 0.09 6.26
C ARG A 298 -8.29 -0.87 6.96
N ASN A 299 -8.51 -2.04 6.37
CA ASN A 299 -9.41 -3.04 6.92
C ASN A 299 -8.89 -3.58 8.27
N LEU A 300 -7.59 -3.81 8.40
CA LEU A 300 -6.97 -4.23 9.66
C LEU A 300 -7.17 -3.19 10.79
N LEU A 301 -7.08 -1.91 10.47
CA LEU A 301 -7.28 -0.81 11.43
C LEU A 301 -8.76 -0.60 11.81
N LEU A 302 -9.68 -0.99 10.93
CA LEU A 302 -11.13 -0.89 11.12
C LEU A 302 -11.75 -2.12 11.80
N VAL A 303 -10.98 -3.15 12.13
CA VAL A 303 -11.48 -4.32 12.89
C VAL A 303 -12.15 -3.84 14.19
N SER A 304 -13.32 -4.42 14.50
CA SER A 304 -14.11 -4.09 15.68
C SER A 304 -13.31 -4.37 16.97
N PRO A 305 -13.18 -3.38 17.88
CA PRO A 305 -12.45 -3.54 19.13
C PRO A 305 -13.27 -4.35 20.15
N LEU A 306 -12.62 -5.28 20.84
CA LEU A 306 -13.22 -6.03 21.96
C LEU A 306 -13.02 -5.27 23.29
N LYS A 307 -13.73 -4.16 23.45
CA LYS A 307 -13.63 -3.27 24.62
C LYS A 307 -14.17 -3.93 25.89
N GLY A 308 -13.61 -3.56 27.05
CA GLY A 308 -14.15 -3.93 28.35
C GLY A 308 -13.93 -5.38 28.76
N LYS A 309 -12.99 -6.11 28.15
CA LYS A 309 -12.65 -7.51 28.43
C LYS A 309 -11.31 -7.63 29.14
N MET A 310 -11.22 -8.61 30.06
CA MET A 310 -9.97 -9.07 30.62
C MET A 310 -9.26 -9.98 29.62
N VAL A 311 -8.09 -9.58 29.12
CA VAL A 311 -7.39 -10.29 28.06
C VAL A 311 -6.01 -10.77 28.52
N LEU A 312 -5.70 -12.02 28.21
CA LEU A 312 -4.36 -12.58 28.33
C LEU A 312 -3.70 -12.59 26.95
N GLY A 313 -2.64 -11.82 26.75
CA GLY A 313 -1.77 -11.91 25.59
C GLY A 313 -0.79 -13.05 25.72
N PHE A 314 -0.72 -13.86 24.70
CA PHE A 314 0.14 -15.05 24.62
C PHE A 314 1.08 -14.87 23.43
N ASP A 315 2.37 -14.66 23.70
CA ASP A 315 3.43 -14.55 22.68
C ASP A 315 4.17 -15.90 22.61
N PRO A 316 3.90 -16.74 21.58
CA PRO A 316 4.41 -18.10 21.50
C PRO A 316 5.91 -18.15 21.22
N ALA A 317 6.60 -19.13 21.78
CA ALA A 317 7.99 -19.43 21.43
C ALA A 317 8.42 -20.83 21.86
N PHE A 318 9.25 -21.51 21.06
CA PHE A 318 9.72 -22.86 21.36
C PHE A 318 10.76 -22.90 22.49
N ARG A 319 11.84 -22.13 22.38
CA ARG A 319 13.03 -22.28 23.25
C ARG A 319 13.01 -21.37 24.48
N THR A 320 12.60 -20.13 24.29
CA THR A 320 12.62 -19.10 25.34
C THR A 320 11.40 -19.14 26.26
N GLY A 321 10.45 -20.03 25.97
CA GLY A 321 9.15 -20.11 26.64
C GLY A 321 8.18 -19.05 26.11
N ALA A 322 6.89 -19.32 26.19
CA ALA A 322 5.83 -18.38 25.83
C ALA A 322 5.72 -17.27 26.89
N LYS A 323 5.59 -16.04 26.46
CA LYS A 323 5.43 -14.87 27.34
C LYS A 323 3.95 -14.55 27.44
N LEU A 324 3.50 -14.42 28.66
CA LEU A 324 2.12 -14.10 29.00
C LEU A 324 2.05 -12.70 29.60
N ALA A 325 1.00 -11.97 29.23
CA ALA A 325 0.68 -10.67 29.82
C ALA A 325 -0.82 -10.55 30.04
N VAL A 326 -1.25 -10.30 31.24
CA VAL A 326 -2.67 -10.03 31.56
C VAL A 326 -2.89 -8.54 31.54
N VAL A 327 -3.86 -8.10 30.76
CA VAL A 327 -4.30 -6.70 30.72
C VAL A 327 -5.76 -6.60 31.18
N ASP A 328 -6.05 -5.55 31.93
CA ASP A 328 -7.41 -5.27 32.38
C ASP A 328 -8.30 -4.70 31.26
N GLN A 329 -9.54 -4.43 31.58
CA GLN A 329 -10.55 -3.90 30.67
C GLN A 329 -10.18 -2.55 30.01
N THR A 330 -9.17 -1.85 30.54
CA THR A 330 -8.64 -0.58 30.04
C THR A 330 -7.33 -0.71 29.28
N GLY A 331 -6.80 -1.93 29.16
CA GLY A 331 -5.50 -2.22 28.57
C GLY A 331 -4.32 -1.98 29.52
N LYS A 332 -4.56 -1.75 30.81
CA LYS A 332 -3.51 -1.63 31.83
C LYS A 332 -2.92 -3.01 32.15
N LEU A 333 -1.60 -3.07 32.17
CA LEU A 333 -0.89 -4.29 32.54
C LEU A 333 -1.13 -4.65 34.02
N MET A 334 -1.58 -5.89 34.27
CA MET A 334 -1.77 -6.46 35.60
C MET A 334 -0.58 -7.33 36.02
N THR A 335 -0.16 -8.26 35.18
CA THR A 335 0.97 -9.15 35.44
C THR A 335 1.60 -9.69 34.17
N THR A 336 2.82 -10.21 34.28
CA THR A 336 3.51 -10.94 33.21
C THR A 336 4.10 -12.23 33.77
N GLN A 337 4.03 -13.31 32.96
CA GLN A 337 4.62 -14.62 33.31
C GLN A 337 5.29 -15.27 32.11
N VAL A 338 6.18 -16.20 32.31
CA VAL A 338 6.78 -17.04 31.27
C VAL A 338 6.46 -18.48 31.56
N ILE A 339 5.89 -19.17 30.59
CA ILE A 339 5.58 -20.60 30.68
C ILE A 339 6.25 -21.37 29.54
N TYR A 340 6.32 -22.70 29.67
CA TYR A 340 6.96 -23.57 28.68
C TYR A 340 5.94 -24.61 28.19
N PRO A 341 4.98 -24.19 27.33
CA PRO A 341 3.82 -25.02 27.01
C PRO A 341 4.09 -26.14 26.01
N VAL A 342 5.20 -26.06 25.25
CA VAL A 342 5.45 -26.93 24.09
C VAL A 342 6.88 -27.48 24.07
N ALA A 343 7.11 -28.52 23.27
CA ALA A 343 8.47 -29.04 23.04
C ALA A 343 9.41 -27.91 22.51
N PRO A 344 10.71 -27.91 22.88
CA PRO A 344 11.47 -29.01 23.52
C PRO A 344 11.41 -29.01 25.04
N ALA A 345 10.44 -28.38 25.69
CA ALA A 345 10.27 -28.41 27.11
C ALA A 345 9.98 -29.86 27.61
N ARG A 346 10.49 -30.19 28.80
CA ARG A 346 10.20 -31.50 29.43
C ARG A 346 8.74 -31.57 29.86
N GLN A 347 8.13 -32.77 29.83
CA GLN A 347 6.72 -32.98 30.17
C GLN A 347 6.31 -32.35 31.51
N ALA A 348 7.17 -32.47 32.53
CA ALA A 348 6.91 -31.86 33.85
C ALA A 348 6.78 -30.33 33.79
N LYS A 349 7.51 -29.65 32.91
CA LYS A 349 7.36 -28.20 32.69
C LYS A 349 6.08 -27.86 31.94
N ILE A 350 5.69 -28.71 31.00
CA ILE A 350 4.42 -28.53 30.24
C ILE A 350 3.24 -28.65 31.20
N GLU A 351 3.25 -29.69 32.08
CA GLU A 351 2.19 -29.86 33.07
C GLU A 351 2.18 -28.73 34.13
N GLN A 352 3.36 -28.18 34.50
CA GLN A 352 3.39 -27.00 35.35
C GLN A 352 2.80 -25.78 34.61
N SER A 353 3.12 -25.62 33.33
CA SER A 353 2.58 -24.52 32.51
C SER A 353 1.05 -24.56 32.38
N LYS A 354 0.42 -25.76 32.39
CA LYS A 354 -1.05 -25.89 32.42
C LYS A 354 -1.61 -25.33 33.73
N LYS A 355 -0.99 -25.67 34.85
CA LYS A 355 -1.41 -25.16 36.16
C LYS A 355 -1.22 -23.65 36.25
N ASP A 356 -0.07 -23.15 35.80
CA ASP A 356 0.22 -21.72 35.79
C ASP A 356 -0.81 -20.91 34.95
N LEU A 357 -1.19 -21.42 33.79
CA LEU A 357 -2.22 -20.79 32.95
C LEU A 357 -3.60 -20.86 33.62
N ALA A 358 -3.99 -22.00 34.19
CA ALA A 358 -5.25 -22.16 34.91
C ALA A 358 -5.36 -21.21 36.11
N GLU A 359 -4.25 -21.06 36.87
CA GLU A 359 -4.18 -20.10 37.97
C GLU A 359 -4.33 -18.65 37.51
N LEU A 360 -3.70 -18.26 36.40
CA LEU A 360 -3.86 -16.93 35.82
C LEU A 360 -5.32 -16.67 35.40
N ILE A 361 -5.95 -17.64 34.74
CA ILE A 361 -7.35 -17.53 34.31
C ILE A 361 -8.25 -17.28 35.53
N SER A 362 -8.10 -18.11 36.58
CA SER A 362 -8.92 -18.01 37.79
C SER A 362 -8.67 -16.75 38.60
N ASN A 363 -7.38 -16.38 38.81
CA ASN A 363 -7.01 -15.27 39.67
C ASN A 363 -7.37 -13.90 39.12
N TYR A 364 -7.34 -13.75 37.77
CA TYR A 364 -7.59 -12.46 37.09
C TYR A 364 -8.93 -12.40 36.38
N GLY A 365 -9.70 -13.50 36.38
CA GLY A 365 -10.98 -13.54 35.66
C GLY A 365 -10.82 -13.29 34.16
N ILE A 366 -9.84 -13.97 33.55
CA ILE A 366 -9.56 -13.82 32.11
C ILE A 366 -10.76 -14.33 31.30
N GLU A 367 -11.20 -13.51 30.36
CA GLU A 367 -12.33 -13.84 29.48
C GLU A 367 -11.85 -14.31 28.10
N ILE A 368 -10.70 -13.78 27.63
CA ILE A 368 -10.20 -14.07 26.29
C ILE A 368 -8.67 -14.23 26.33
N ILE A 369 -8.15 -15.21 25.58
CA ILE A 369 -6.73 -15.41 25.35
C ILE A 369 -6.39 -15.01 23.91
N ALA A 370 -5.56 -13.99 23.73
CA ALA A 370 -5.05 -13.52 22.45
C ALA A 370 -3.71 -14.21 22.17
N ILE A 371 -3.67 -15.14 21.21
CA ILE A 371 -2.46 -15.90 20.86
C ILE A 371 -1.84 -15.29 19.60
N GLY A 372 -0.55 -14.90 19.66
CA GLY A 372 0.19 -14.44 18.49
C GLY A 372 0.31 -15.53 17.41
N ASN A 373 0.25 -15.14 16.13
CA ASN A 373 0.31 -16.07 15.00
C ASN A 373 1.73 -16.41 14.51
N GLY A 374 2.76 -16.14 15.31
CA GLY A 374 4.15 -16.41 14.94
C GLY A 374 4.62 -17.84 15.21
N THR A 375 5.93 -17.95 15.47
CA THR A 375 6.59 -19.24 15.73
C THR A 375 5.99 -19.95 16.93
N ALA A 376 5.66 -21.24 16.83
CA ALA A 376 5.00 -22.07 17.86
C ALA A 376 3.53 -21.68 18.19
N SER A 377 2.89 -20.88 17.35
CA SER A 377 1.49 -20.47 17.55
C SER A 377 0.55 -21.66 17.64
N ARG A 378 0.71 -22.63 16.76
CA ARG A 378 -0.17 -23.79 16.67
C ARG A 378 -0.05 -24.73 17.87
N GLU A 379 1.17 -25.06 18.24
CA GLU A 379 1.41 -25.90 19.41
C GLU A 379 0.89 -25.21 20.68
N SER A 380 1.00 -23.88 20.71
CA SER A 380 0.46 -23.05 21.79
C SER A 380 -1.08 -23.01 21.76
N GLU A 381 -1.68 -22.95 20.59
CA GLU A 381 -3.13 -23.04 20.39
C GLU A 381 -3.67 -24.38 20.91
N ALA A 382 -3.06 -25.51 20.53
CA ALA A 382 -3.42 -26.83 21.00
C ALA A 382 -3.28 -26.96 22.52
N PHE A 383 -2.22 -26.36 23.09
CA PHE A 383 -2.00 -26.31 24.55
C PHE A 383 -3.10 -25.48 25.23
N VAL A 384 -3.41 -24.30 24.74
CA VAL A 384 -4.45 -23.42 25.30
C VAL A 384 -5.82 -24.12 25.24
N ALA A 385 -6.20 -24.65 24.08
CA ALA A 385 -7.46 -25.38 23.92
C ALA A 385 -7.59 -26.57 24.88
N GLN A 386 -6.47 -27.25 25.19
CA GLN A 386 -6.50 -28.33 26.18
C GLN A 386 -6.78 -27.81 27.60
N VAL A 387 -6.22 -26.65 27.98
CA VAL A 387 -6.48 -26.03 29.30
C VAL A 387 -7.90 -25.52 29.39
N LEU A 388 -8.43 -24.93 28.29
CA LEU A 388 -9.77 -24.34 28.23
C LEU A 388 -10.92 -25.36 28.34
N LYS A 389 -10.64 -26.68 28.25
CA LYS A 389 -11.65 -27.70 28.57
C LYS A 389 -12.19 -27.60 30.00
N ASP A 390 -11.40 -27.05 30.90
CA ASP A 390 -11.77 -26.83 32.31
C ASP A 390 -12.39 -25.42 32.52
N PHE A 391 -12.42 -24.56 31.48
CA PHE A 391 -12.89 -23.15 31.52
C PHE A 391 -13.81 -22.85 30.34
N PRO A 392 -15.01 -23.38 30.26
CA PRO A 392 -15.91 -23.25 29.10
C PRO A 392 -16.39 -21.83 28.84
N GLU A 393 -16.24 -20.91 29.78
CA GLU A 393 -16.56 -19.48 29.65
C GLU A 393 -15.43 -18.68 28.99
N VAL A 394 -14.21 -19.23 28.88
CA VAL A 394 -13.06 -18.56 28.31
C VAL A 394 -12.87 -18.97 26.86
N SER A 395 -12.63 -18.02 25.99
CA SER A 395 -12.36 -18.27 24.58
C SER A 395 -10.94 -17.82 24.21
N TYR A 396 -10.43 -18.28 23.07
CA TYR A 396 -9.18 -17.77 22.51
C TYR A 396 -9.38 -17.27 21.09
N VAL A 397 -8.42 -16.48 20.63
CA VAL A 397 -8.36 -15.99 19.26
C VAL A 397 -6.91 -15.85 18.81
N ILE A 398 -6.63 -16.19 17.55
CA ILE A 398 -5.32 -15.97 16.96
C ILE A 398 -5.22 -14.50 16.48
N VAL A 399 -4.21 -13.78 16.97
CA VAL A 399 -3.98 -12.38 16.68
C VAL A 399 -2.75 -12.23 15.79
N ASN A 400 -2.84 -11.42 14.76
CA ASN A 400 -1.68 -11.08 13.93
C ASN A 400 -0.64 -10.31 14.79
N GLU A 401 0.54 -10.91 15.00
CA GLU A 401 1.62 -10.31 15.80
C GLU A 401 2.62 -9.49 14.97
N SER A 402 2.41 -9.34 13.65
CA SER A 402 3.31 -8.57 12.78
C SER A 402 3.61 -7.20 13.38
N GLY A 403 4.89 -6.85 13.44
CA GLY A 403 5.35 -5.60 14.05
C GLY A 403 5.33 -5.55 15.59
N ALA A 404 4.80 -6.55 16.30
CA ALA A 404 4.85 -6.57 17.78
C ALA A 404 6.28 -6.57 18.31
N SER A 405 7.18 -7.29 17.64
CA SER A 405 8.63 -7.27 17.95
C SER A 405 9.25 -5.90 17.71
N VAL A 406 8.82 -5.18 16.66
CA VAL A 406 9.29 -3.82 16.36
C VAL A 406 8.82 -2.85 17.45
N TYR A 407 7.53 -2.90 17.82
CA TYR A 407 7.02 -2.13 18.95
C TYR A 407 7.80 -2.42 20.22
N SER A 408 7.95 -3.68 20.60
CA SER A 408 8.58 -4.07 21.86
C SER A 408 10.03 -3.59 22.02
N ALA A 409 10.76 -3.45 20.90
CA ALA A 409 12.12 -2.90 20.85
C ALA A 409 12.16 -1.37 20.75
N SER A 410 11.03 -0.70 20.49
CA SER A 410 10.96 0.74 20.27
C SER A 410 11.26 1.56 21.53
N GLU A 411 11.59 2.83 21.33
CA GLU A 411 11.74 3.80 22.42
C GLU A 411 10.41 4.02 23.15
N LEU A 412 9.30 4.06 22.40
CA LEU A 412 7.96 4.19 22.96
C LEU A 412 7.64 3.06 23.96
N ALA A 413 7.89 1.80 23.57
CA ALA A 413 7.63 0.66 24.44
C ALA A 413 8.54 0.65 25.68
N ARG A 414 9.78 1.18 25.56
CA ARG A 414 10.67 1.37 26.73
C ARG A 414 10.15 2.41 27.69
N HIS A 415 9.55 3.49 27.18
CA HIS A 415 8.90 4.50 28.00
C HIS A 415 7.63 4.00 28.67
N GLU A 416 6.78 3.24 27.94
CA GLU A 416 5.54 2.68 28.52
C GLU A 416 5.84 1.62 29.59
N PHE A 417 6.92 0.84 29.42
CA PHE A 417 7.27 -0.30 30.28
C PHE A 417 8.79 -0.35 30.55
N PRO A 418 9.34 0.58 31.34
CA PRO A 418 10.79 0.68 31.56
C PRO A 418 11.37 -0.59 32.25
N ASP A 419 10.60 -1.21 33.15
CA ASP A 419 11.02 -2.34 33.95
C ASP A 419 10.86 -3.71 33.28
N LEU A 420 10.29 -3.74 32.06
CA LEU A 420 10.05 -5.00 31.35
C LEU A 420 11.10 -5.25 30.26
N THR A 421 11.40 -6.52 30.05
CA THR A 421 12.22 -6.96 28.92
C THR A 421 11.45 -6.81 27.58
N VAL A 422 12.18 -6.72 26.48
CA VAL A 422 11.62 -6.60 25.12
C VAL A 422 10.57 -7.69 24.86
N GLU A 423 10.86 -8.92 25.23
CA GLU A 423 10.00 -10.10 24.99
C GLU A 423 8.65 -10.01 25.74
N LYS A 424 8.64 -9.47 26.97
CA LYS A 424 7.41 -9.32 27.76
C LYS A 424 6.49 -8.21 27.22
N ARG A 425 7.08 -7.18 26.59
CA ARG A 425 6.31 -6.08 25.97
C ARG A 425 5.53 -6.54 24.74
N SER A 426 6.03 -7.55 24.01
CA SER A 426 5.33 -8.13 22.85
C SER A 426 3.99 -8.75 23.25
N ALA A 427 3.95 -9.55 24.33
CA ALA A 427 2.71 -10.15 24.82
C ALA A 427 1.65 -9.11 25.23
N ILE A 428 2.07 -7.95 25.77
CA ILE A 428 1.17 -6.85 26.10
C ILE A 428 0.57 -6.27 24.83
N SER A 429 1.39 -6.07 23.79
CA SER A 429 0.93 -5.55 22.50
C SER A 429 -0.09 -6.51 21.85
N ILE A 430 0.14 -7.82 21.89
CA ILE A 430 -0.79 -8.82 21.38
C ILE A 430 -2.15 -8.74 22.09
N ALA A 431 -2.17 -8.62 23.42
CA ALA A 431 -3.42 -8.46 24.18
C ALA A 431 -4.16 -7.17 23.82
N ARG A 432 -3.45 -6.04 23.76
CA ARG A 432 -4.03 -4.73 23.47
C ARG A 432 -4.53 -4.59 22.03
N ARG A 433 -3.90 -5.29 21.07
CA ARG A 433 -4.41 -5.35 19.67
C ARG A 433 -5.79 -5.95 19.57
N LEU A 434 -6.14 -6.87 20.47
CA LEU A 434 -7.48 -7.43 20.50
C LEU A 434 -8.47 -6.45 21.12
N GLN A 435 -8.07 -5.71 22.15
CA GLN A 435 -8.94 -4.73 22.80
C GLN A 435 -9.18 -3.50 21.93
N ASP A 436 -8.16 -2.96 21.28
CA ASP A 436 -8.26 -1.84 20.32
C ASP A 436 -7.12 -1.92 19.29
N PRO A 437 -7.38 -2.56 18.12
CA PRO A 437 -6.38 -2.70 17.06
C PRO A 437 -5.80 -1.38 16.59
N LEU A 438 -6.64 -0.36 16.36
CA LEU A 438 -6.21 0.95 15.90
C LEU A 438 -5.25 1.62 16.88
N ALA A 439 -5.64 1.69 18.16
CA ALA A 439 -4.85 2.35 19.20
C ALA A 439 -3.47 1.72 19.41
N GLU A 440 -3.34 0.41 19.14
CA GLU A 440 -2.07 -0.30 19.30
C GLU A 440 -1.23 -0.29 18.01
N LEU A 441 -1.85 -0.50 16.84
CA LEU A 441 -1.12 -0.59 15.57
C LEU A 441 -0.51 0.75 15.13
N VAL A 442 -1.10 1.88 15.47
CA VAL A 442 -0.52 3.21 15.18
C VAL A 442 0.80 3.50 15.91
N LYS A 443 1.16 2.68 16.91
CA LYS A 443 2.45 2.76 17.62
C LYS A 443 3.61 2.17 16.82
N ILE A 444 3.32 1.53 15.69
CA ILE A 444 4.26 0.78 14.86
C ILE A 444 4.36 1.48 13.51
N ASP A 445 5.56 1.53 12.94
CA ASP A 445 5.72 1.95 11.54
C ASP A 445 4.81 1.07 10.65
N PRO A 446 3.87 1.65 9.89
CA PRO A 446 2.92 0.88 9.07
C PRO A 446 3.60 -0.13 8.13
N LYS A 447 4.82 0.14 7.68
CA LYS A 447 5.61 -0.79 6.88
C LYS A 447 6.04 -2.06 7.63
N SER A 448 6.00 -2.05 8.95
CA SER A 448 6.29 -3.22 9.78
C SER A 448 5.06 -4.08 10.05
N ILE A 449 3.87 -3.62 9.64
CA ILE A 449 2.64 -4.40 9.68
C ILE A 449 2.59 -5.27 8.43
N GLY A 450 2.35 -6.58 8.56
CA GLY A 450 2.26 -7.50 7.43
C GLY A 450 0.96 -7.31 6.67
N VAL A 451 0.98 -6.53 5.60
CA VAL A 451 -0.19 -6.20 4.77
C VAL A 451 -0.15 -6.81 3.37
N GLY A 452 0.95 -7.50 3.00
CA GLY A 452 1.03 -8.17 1.71
C GLY A 452 2.34 -8.89 1.43
N GLN A 453 2.28 -9.85 0.51
CA GLN A 453 3.38 -10.78 0.22
C GLN A 453 4.62 -10.10 -0.35
N TYR A 454 4.44 -9.05 -1.18
CA TYR A 454 5.54 -8.34 -1.88
C TYR A 454 5.86 -6.98 -1.27
N GLN A 455 5.42 -6.72 -0.04
CA GLN A 455 5.57 -5.43 0.65
C GLN A 455 7.03 -4.92 0.68
N HIS A 456 8.01 -5.81 0.76
CA HIS A 456 9.43 -5.44 0.79
C HIS A 456 10.10 -5.34 -0.60
N ASP A 457 9.36 -5.63 -1.67
CA ASP A 457 9.86 -5.60 -3.05
C ASP A 457 9.35 -4.42 -3.86
N VAL A 458 8.48 -3.60 -3.30
CA VAL A 458 7.96 -2.38 -3.92
C VAL A 458 8.73 -1.14 -3.45
N SER A 459 8.52 0.00 -4.10
CA SER A 459 9.10 1.30 -3.70
C SER A 459 8.75 1.64 -2.25
N GLN A 460 9.74 1.58 -1.35
CA GLN A 460 9.56 1.80 0.08
C GLN A 460 9.11 3.23 0.42
N LYS A 461 9.44 4.21 -0.44
CA LYS A 461 8.99 5.59 -0.29
C LYS A 461 7.51 5.72 -0.62
N LYS A 462 7.07 5.23 -1.81
CA LYS A 462 5.66 5.24 -2.20
C LYS A 462 4.80 4.46 -1.20
N LEU A 463 5.29 3.30 -0.74
CA LEU A 463 4.63 2.47 0.26
C LEU A 463 4.42 3.26 1.57
N ALA A 464 5.47 3.88 2.12
CA ALA A 464 5.36 4.65 3.35
C ALA A 464 4.31 5.77 3.22
N GLU A 465 4.41 6.60 2.17
CA GLU A 465 3.48 7.71 1.93
C GLU A 465 2.01 7.26 1.84
N ASN A 466 1.75 6.11 1.22
CA ASN A 466 0.38 5.59 1.10
C ASN A 466 -0.12 4.95 2.41
N LEU A 467 0.72 4.18 3.11
CA LEU A 467 0.31 3.58 4.38
C LEU A 467 0.10 4.64 5.47
N ASP A 468 0.95 5.66 5.55
CA ASP A 468 0.76 6.79 6.48
C ASP A 468 -0.56 7.53 6.19
N PHE A 469 -0.87 7.76 4.91
CA PHE A 469 -2.15 8.34 4.51
C PHE A 469 -3.36 7.50 4.96
N VAL A 470 -3.26 6.16 4.87
CA VAL A 470 -4.32 5.27 5.36
C VAL A 470 -4.51 5.39 6.86
N VAL A 471 -3.41 5.39 7.63
CA VAL A 471 -3.48 5.56 9.09
C VAL A 471 -4.14 6.88 9.46
N ASP A 472 -3.67 7.99 8.86
CA ASP A 472 -4.24 9.32 9.11
C ASP A 472 -5.73 9.35 8.76
N THR A 473 -6.12 8.79 7.62
CA THR A 473 -7.52 8.74 7.19
C THR A 473 -8.39 7.96 8.17
N VAL A 474 -7.98 6.75 8.57
CA VAL A 474 -8.76 5.89 9.48
C VAL A 474 -8.86 6.53 10.87
N VAL A 475 -7.77 7.05 11.42
CA VAL A 475 -7.77 7.73 12.74
C VAL A 475 -8.77 8.88 12.77
N ASN A 476 -8.79 9.72 11.72
CA ASN A 476 -9.70 10.85 11.63
C ASN A 476 -11.15 10.43 11.35
N GLN A 477 -11.39 9.37 10.57
CA GLN A 477 -12.74 8.82 10.34
C GLN A 477 -13.35 8.25 11.64
N VAL A 478 -12.58 7.48 12.41
CA VAL A 478 -13.02 6.90 13.69
C VAL A 478 -13.20 7.98 14.75
N GLY A 479 -12.31 8.94 14.79
CA GLY A 479 -12.22 9.95 15.85
C GLY A 479 -11.51 9.42 17.10
N VAL A 480 -10.92 10.33 17.88
CA VAL A 480 -9.99 10.00 18.95
C VAL A 480 -10.45 10.54 20.29
N ASN A 481 -10.57 9.67 21.30
CA ASN A 481 -10.83 10.10 22.68
C ASN A 481 -9.57 10.75 23.27
N ILE A 482 -9.60 12.07 23.45
CA ILE A 482 -8.46 12.86 23.91
C ILE A 482 -7.96 12.44 25.32
N ASN A 483 -8.86 11.91 26.15
CA ASN A 483 -8.54 11.55 27.52
C ASN A 483 -7.88 10.17 27.67
N THR A 484 -7.96 9.31 26.65
CA THR A 484 -7.38 7.96 26.70
C THR A 484 -6.31 7.73 25.64
N ALA A 485 -6.28 8.54 24.58
CA ALA A 485 -5.37 8.36 23.47
C ALA A 485 -3.89 8.51 23.86
N SER A 486 -3.04 7.66 23.26
CA SER A 486 -1.59 7.81 23.36
C SER A 486 -1.08 8.98 22.50
N PRO A 487 0.13 9.51 22.78
CA PRO A 487 0.73 10.53 21.91
C PRO A 487 0.87 10.05 20.46
N ALA A 488 1.15 8.75 20.25
CA ALA A 488 1.23 8.16 18.92
C ALA A 488 -0.10 8.26 18.17
N LEU A 489 -1.21 7.87 18.80
CA LEU A 489 -2.54 7.97 18.19
C LEU A 489 -2.93 9.45 17.91
N LEU A 490 -2.67 10.33 18.85
CA LEU A 490 -2.96 11.77 18.71
C LEU A 490 -2.17 12.41 17.55
N SER A 491 -0.94 11.94 17.26
CA SER A 491 -0.11 12.51 16.19
C SER A 491 -0.66 12.27 14.78
N HIS A 492 -1.58 11.34 14.61
CA HIS A 492 -2.32 11.08 13.37
C HIS A 492 -3.62 11.88 13.24
N VAL A 493 -4.00 12.60 14.28
CA VAL A 493 -5.16 13.51 14.21
C VAL A 493 -4.80 14.74 13.39
N SER A 494 -5.65 15.08 12.44
CA SER A 494 -5.51 16.26 11.57
C SER A 494 -5.08 17.50 12.36
N GLY A 495 -4.03 18.18 11.91
CA GLY A 495 -3.51 19.38 12.54
C GLY A 495 -2.63 19.18 13.79
N LEU A 496 -2.55 17.96 14.34
CA LEU A 496 -1.66 17.65 15.45
C LEU A 496 -0.31 17.12 14.94
N ASN A 497 0.74 17.42 15.68
CA ASN A 497 2.07 16.84 15.48
C ASN A 497 2.56 16.19 16.77
N LYS A 498 3.67 15.49 16.72
CA LYS A 498 4.25 14.77 17.87
C LYS A 498 4.35 15.65 19.12
N THR A 499 4.88 16.88 19.00
CA THR A 499 5.06 17.79 20.14
C THR A 499 3.72 18.22 20.76
N ILE A 500 2.73 18.54 19.92
CA ILE A 500 1.40 18.92 20.41
C ILE A 500 0.73 17.72 21.08
N SER A 501 0.87 16.53 20.51
CA SER A 501 0.31 15.29 21.06
C SER A 501 0.89 14.94 22.43
N GLU A 502 2.20 15.09 22.61
CA GLU A 502 2.89 14.93 23.89
C GLU A 502 2.41 15.98 24.91
N ASN A 503 2.23 17.24 24.48
CA ASN A 503 1.70 18.30 25.33
C ASN A 503 0.24 18.07 25.76
N ILE A 504 -0.60 17.50 24.91
CA ILE A 504 -1.98 17.14 25.27
C ILE A 504 -1.96 16.09 26.39
N VAL A 505 -1.14 15.05 26.25
CA VAL A 505 -1.03 14.01 27.27
C VAL A 505 -0.50 14.60 28.58
N LYS A 506 0.57 15.39 28.53
CA LYS A 506 1.12 16.06 29.70
C LYS A 506 0.09 16.99 30.37
N TYR A 507 -0.66 17.75 29.57
CA TYR A 507 -1.68 18.63 30.09
C TYR A 507 -2.75 17.87 30.89
N ARG A 508 -3.26 16.74 30.37
CA ARG A 508 -4.24 15.92 31.10
C ARG A 508 -3.66 15.24 32.34
N ASP A 509 -2.37 14.89 32.32
CA ASP A 509 -1.69 14.30 33.48
C ASP A 509 -1.51 15.33 34.61
N ASP A 510 -1.22 16.61 34.26
CA ASP A 510 -1.00 17.69 35.20
C ASP A 510 -2.33 18.30 35.73
N HIS A 511 -3.40 18.38 34.92
CA HIS A 511 -4.64 19.07 35.22
C HIS A 511 -5.87 18.16 35.36
N GLY A 512 -5.71 16.87 35.15
CA GLY A 512 -6.79 15.90 35.11
C GLY A 512 -7.50 15.87 33.76
N ARG A 513 -8.66 15.24 33.74
CA ARG A 513 -9.43 15.00 32.53
C ARG A 513 -9.83 16.29 31.83
N ILE A 514 -9.56 16.41 30.54
CA ILE A 514 -10.03 17.47 29.66
C ILE A 514 -11.56 17.35 29.53
N SER A 515 -12.28 18.41 29.85
CA SER A 515 -13.75 18.44 30.04
C SER A 515 -14.50 19.04 28.85
N SER A 516 -13.83 19.78 27.98
CA SER A 516 -14.44 20.43 26.81
C SER A 516 -13.44 20.70 25.70
N ARG A 517 -13.93 20.86 24.46
CA ARG A 517 -13.07 21.26 23.32
C ARG A 517 -12.46 22.66 23.52
N GLU A 518 -13.14 23.58 24.21
CA GLU A 518 -12.56 24.89 24.54
C GLU A 518 -11.35 24.78 25.45
N GLU A 519 -11.34 23.81 26.35
CA GLU A 519 -10.22 23.57 27.24
C GLU A 519 -8.95 23.15 26.51
N ILE A 520 -9.09 22.46 25.38
CA ILE A 520 -7.95 22.02 24.53
C ILE A 520 -7.10 23.21 24.07
N LYS A 521 -7.70 24.40 23.89
CA LYS A 521 -6.98 25.61 23.50
C LYS A 521 -5.92 26.08 24.52
N LYS A 522 -5.99 25.57 25.76
CA LYS A 522 -5.01 25.85 26.81
C LYS A 522 -3.74 25.01 26.70
N VAL A 523 -3.75 23.97 25.84
CA VAL A 523 -2.59 23.10 25.65
C VAL A 523 -1.43 23.89 25.02
N PRO A 524 -0.22 23.81 25.58
CA PRO A 524 0.94 24.55 25.06
C PRO A 524 1.24 24.15 23.60
N ARG A 525 1.58 25.14 22.78
CA ARG A 525 1.90 25.02 21.34
C ARG A 525 0.73 24.60 20.43
N LEU A 526 -0.47 24.43 20.94
CA LEU A 526 -1.65 24.25 20.12
C LEU A 526 -2.15 25.62 19.63
N GLY A 527 -1.77 26.00 18.41
CA GLY A 527 -2.22 27.26 17.79
C GLY A 527 -3.65 27.17 17.24
N ALA A 528 -4.22 28.30 16.88
CA ALA A 528 -5.60 28.39 16.38
C ALA A 528 -5.85 27.52 15.15
N LYS A 529 -4.91 27.49 14.19
CA LYS A 529 -5.01 26.65 12.98
C LYS A 529 -4.98 25.16 13.31
N ALA A 530 -4.10 24.72 14.21
CA ALA A 530 -4.02 23.32 14.65
C ALA A 530 -5.30 22.91 15.38
N PHE A 531 -5.84 23.77 16.24
CA PHE A 531 -7.11 23.54 16.89
C PHE A 531 -8.26 23.41 15.89
N GLU A 532 -8.38 24.33 14.92
CA GLU A 532 -9.36 24.27 13.85
C GLU A 532 -9.32 22.93 13.12
N GLN A 533 -8.12 22.48 12.74
CA GLN A 533 -7.96 21.22 12.00
C GLN A 533 -8.28 19.98 12.85
N ALA A 534 -8.04 20.02 14.17
CA ALA A 534 -8.14 18.86 15.05
C ALA A 534 -9.48 18.71 15.77
N ALA A 535 -10.14 19.83 16.11
CA ALA A 535 -11.23 19.86 17.08
C ALA A 535 -12.40 18.91 16.75
N GLY A 536 -12.77 18.79 15.48
CA GLY A 536 -13.85 17.92 15.05
C GLY A 536 -13.53 16.43 15.08
N PHE A 537 -12.26 16.04 15.13
CA PHE A 537 -11.80 14.65 15.20
C PHE A 537 -11.53 14.16 16.63
N LEU A 538 -11.47 15.09 17.60
CA LEU A 538 -11.29 14.77 19.01
C LEU A 538 -12.65 14.53 19.69
N ARG A 539 -12.75 13.50 20.50
CA ARG A 539 -13.93 13.11 21.26
C ARG A 539 -13.69 13.30 22.75
N ILE A 540 -14.68 13.81 23.47
CA ILE A 540 -14.66 13.99 24.92
C ILE A 540 -15.90 13.29 25.52
N PRO A 541 -15.86 11.99 25.75
CA PRO A 541 -16.98 11.26 26.35
C PRO A 541 -17.36 11.86 27.72
N GLY A 542 -18.63 12.11 27.97
CA GLY A 542 -19.12 12.70 29.21
C GLY A 542 -18.80 14.19 29.37
N ALA A 543 -18.53 14.95 28.30
CA ALA A 543 -18.47 16.38 28.29
C ALA A 543 -19.84 17.00 28.63
N LYS A 544 -19.84 18.21 29.21
CA LYS A 544 -21.08 18.95 29.46
C LYS A 544 -21.85 19.28 28.19
N ASN A 545 -21.13 19.66 27.13
CA ASN A 545 -21.70 19.80 25.81
C ASN A 545 -21.61 18.46 25.07
N ILE A 546 -22.73 17.84 24.76
CA ILE A 546 -22.79 16.56 24.07
C ILE A 546 -22.10 16.61 22.70
N LEU A 547 -22.08 17.77 22.05
CA LEU A 547 -21.43 17.96 20.75
C LEU A 547 -19.91 17.74 20.83
N ASP A 548 -19.29 17.92 22.00
CA ASP A 548 -17.86 17.62 22.19
C ASP A 548 -17.52 16.13 22.08
N ASN A 549 -18.55 15.25 22.16
CA ASN A 549 -18.41 13.80 21.93
C ASN A 549 -18.94 13.36 20.55
N THR A 550 -19.07 14.26 19.60
CA THR A 550 -19.55 13.99 18.23
C THR A 550 -18.51 14.37 17.19
N GLY A 551 -18.77 14.05 15.91
CA GLY A 551 -17.98 14.53 14.77
C GLY A 551 -18.29 15.97 14.35
N VAL A 552 -19.22 16.63 15.01
CA VAL A 552 -19.61 18.01 14.68
C VAL A 552 -18.48 18.97 14.98
N HIS A 553 -18.10 19.79 14.01
CA HIS A 553 -17.06 20.80 14.21
C HIS A 553 -17.55 21.97 15.06
N PRO A 554 -16.72 22.57 15.94
CA PRO A 554 -17.14 23.70 16.79
C PRO A 554 -17.70 24.92 16.03
N GLU A 555 -17.27 25.15 14.80
CA GLU A 555 -17.81 26.21 13.93
C GLU A 555 -19.31 26.05 13.65
N SER A 556 -19.82 24.81 13.66
CA SER A 556 -21.24 24.49 13.41
C SER A 556 -22.11 24.45 14.68
N TYR A 557 -21.55 24.60 15.88
CA TYR A 557 -22.31 24.45 17.13
C TYR A 557 -23.53 25.39 17.21
N LYS A 558 -23.37 26.65 16.84
CA LYS A 558 -24.49 27.62 16.84
C LYS A 558 -25.62 27.22 15.89
N ALA A 559 -25.27 26.62 14.75
CA ALA A 559 -26.26 26.14 13.79
C ALA A 559 -26.98 24.89 14.30
N VAL A 560 -26.25 23.99 14.98
CA VAL A 560 -26.85 22.80 15.64
C VAL A 560 -27.76 23.19 16.77
N GLU A 561 -27.39 24.19 17.60
CA GLU A 561 -28.28 24.74 18.65
C GLU A 561 -29.58 25.28 18.05
N ARG A 562 -29.53 25.96 16.90
CA ARG A 562 -30.73 26.39 16.18
C ARG A 562 -31.55 25.19 15.69
N LEU A 563 -30.89 24.17 15.08
CA LEU A 563 -31.57 22.94 14.65
C LEU A 563 -32.35 22.30 15.79
N LEU A 564 -31.70 22.08 16.93
CA LEU A 564 -32.33 21.47 18.11
C LEU A 564 -33.50 22.31 18.63
N LYS A 565 -33.36 23.63 18.61
CA LYS A 565 -34.44 24.53 19.00
C LYS A 565 -35.63 24.52 18.04
N GLU A 566 -35.39 24.53 16.71
CA GLU A 566 -36.45 24.45 15.69
C GLU A 566 -37.24 23.11 15.79
N LEU A 567 -36.56 22.02 16.19
CA LEU A 567 -37.17 20.72 16.37
C LEU A 567 -37.73 20.49 17.77
N ASP A 568 -37.64 21.47 18.67
CA ASP A 568 -38.02 21.37 20.08
C ASP A 568 -37.38 20.10 20.72
N ILE A 569 -36.05 20.00 20.62
CA ILE A 569 -35.22 18.93 21.17
C ILE A 569 -34.38 19.53 22.30
N THR A 570 -34.60 19.05 23.53
CA THR A 570 -33.78 19.41 24.71
C THR A 570 -32.73 18.36 25.03
N ASP A 571 -33.08 17.09 24.82
CA ASP A 571 -32.22 15.95 25.06
C ASP A 571 -32.24 14.99 23.85
N LEU A 572 -31.15 14.26 23.62
CA LEU A 572 -31.03 13.28 22.49
C LEU A 572 -31.60 11.93 22.89
N ASP A 573 -32.88 11.90 23.25
CA ASP A 573 -33.65 10.68 23.52
C ASP A 573 -34.21 10.04 22.24
N ASP A 574 -34.99 8.97 22.35
CA ASP A 574 -35.58 8.28 21.21
C ASP A 574 -36.63 9.12 20.47
N SER A 575 -37.28 10.06 21.17
CA SER A 575 -38.17 11.05 20.56
C SER A 575 -37.39 12.03 19.67
N ALA A 576 -36.25 12.51 20.14
CA ALA A 576 -35.34 13.36 19.39
C ALA A 576 -34.81 12.66 18.15
N LYS A 577 -34.43 11.37 18.25
CA LYS A 577 -33.99 10.57 17.11
C LYS A 577 -35.06 10.47 16.05
N THR A 578 -36.32 10.22 16.45
CA THR A 578 -37.46 10.16 15.52
C THR A 578 -37.65 11.50 14.80
N LYS A 579 -37.58 12.62 15.51
CA LYS A 579 -37.65 13.98 14.94
C LYS A 579 -36.52 14.23 13.93
N LEU A 580 -35.29 13.86 14.29
CA LEU A 580 -34.11 14.03 13.43
C LEU A 580 -34.17 13.19 12.14
N GLN A 581 -34.75 11.98 12.20
CA GLN A 581 -34.89 11.09 11.03
C GLN A 581 -35.87 11.60 9.96
N VAL A 582 -36.88 12.37 10.35
CA VAL A 582 -37.91 12.88 9.43
C VAL A 582 -37.64 14.29 8.91
N VAL A 583 -36.52 14.90 9.29
CA VAL A 583 -36.16 16.26 8.87
C VAL A 583 -35.95 16.35 7.37
N SER A 584 -36.62 17.31 6.73
CA SER A 584 -36.26 17.73 5.36
C SER A 584 -34.92 18.44 5.37
N VAL A 585 -33.86 17.73 4.97
CA VAL A 585 -32.49 18.27 4.97
C VAL A 585 -32.41 19.56 4.16
N LYS A 586 -33.11 19.65 3.02
CA LYS A 586 -33.07 20.81 2.16
C LYS A 586 -33.64 22.06 2.85
N ASP A 587 -34.85 21.94 3.36
CA ASP A 587 -35.55 23.08 3.96
C ASP A 587 -34.90 23.53 5.26
N MET A 588 -34.43 22.56 6.07
CA MET A 588 -33.77 22.83 7.34
C MET A 588 -32.38 23.47 7.11
N ALA A 589 -31.62 23.02 6.10
CA ALA A 589 -30.31 23.59 5.75
C ALA A 589 -30.44 25.10 5.42
N GLU A 590 -31.46 25.48 4.66
CA GLU A 590 -31.75 26.88 4.35
C GLU A 590 -32.13 27.67 5.63
N THR A 591 -32.94 27.08 6.50
CA THR A 591 -33.42 27.71 7.75
C THR A 591 -32.27 28.04 8.73
N ILE A 592 -31.34 27.09 8.89
CA ILE A 592 -30.25 27.25 9.87
C ILE A 592 -28.97 27.82 9.26
N GLY A 593 -28.91 28.00 7.95
CA GLY A 593 -27.78 28.57 7.21
C GLY A 593 -26.58 27.63 7.11
N LEU A 594 -26.82 26.33 6.92
CA LEU A 594 -25.79 25.32 6.67
C LEU A 594 -25.95 24.72 5.26
N GLY A 595 -24.87 24.11 4.75
CA GLY A 595 -24.93 23.28 3.57
C GLY A 595 -25.66 21.95 3.82
N GLN A 596 -26.24 21.38 2.77
CA GLN A 596 -27.03 20.16 2.89
C GLN A 596 -26.17 18.95 3.28
N GLU A 597 -24.96 18.82 2.74
CA GLU A 597 -24.05 17.71 3.05
C GLU A 597 -23.55 17.80 4.51
N THR A 598 -23.22 19.01 4.96
CA THR A 598 -22.84 19.26 6.35
C THR A 598 -23.99 18.94 7.32
N LEU A 599 -25.22 19.30 6.98
CA LEU A 599 -26.39 18.99 7.81
C LEU A 599 -26.68 17.49 7.88
N LYS A 600 -26.53 16.75 6.77
CA LYS A 600 -26.66 15.29 6.77
C LYS A 600 -25.69 14.63 7.75
N ASP A 601 -24.42 15.06 7.71
CA ASP A 601 -23.39 14.53 8.61
C ASP A 601 -23.73 14.86 10.09
N ILE A 602 -24.16 16.08 10.36
CA ILE A 602 -24.57 16.51 11.70
C ILE A 602 -25.73 15.67 12.22
N ILE A 603 -26.77 15.44 11.42
CA ILE A 603 -27.91 14.59 11.79
C ILE A 603 -27.44 13.17 12.07
N ALA A 604 -26.58 12.60 11.23
CA ALA A 604 -26.02 11.26 11.43
C ALA A 604 -25.24 11.15 12.75
N ASP A 605 -24.43 12.17 13.08
CA ASP A 605 -23.67 12.24 14.32
C ASP A 605 -24.57 12.42 15.56
N LEU A 606 -25.68 13.18 15.45
CA LEU A 606 -26.65 13.36 16.53
C LEU A 606 -27.51 12.13 16.77
N LEU A 607 -27.80 11.35 15.74
CA LEU A 607 -28.56 10.09 15.86
C LEU A 607 -27.78 9.03 16.64
N LYS A 608 -26.45 9.05 16.57
CA LYS A 608 -25.57 8.08 17.23
C LYS A 608 -24.36 8.80 17.86
N PRO A 609 -24.57 9.63 18.91
CA PRO A 609 -23.47 10.39 19.52
C PRO A 609 -22.42 9.45 20.13
N GLY A 610 -21.15 9.71 19.86
CA GLY A 610 -20.04 8.90 20.37
C GLY A 610 -19.89 7.52 19.72
N ARG A 611 -20.60 7.25 18.62
CA ARG A 611 -20.45 5.97 17.87
C ARG A 611 -19.02 5.83 17.35
N ASP A 612 -18.49 4.65 17.53
CA ASP A 612 -17.30 4.18 16.85
C ASP A 612 -17.71 3.53 15.53
N LEU A 613 -17.17 3.98 14.40
CA LEU A 613 -17.48 3.39 13.09
C LEU A 613 -17.14 1.90 13.03
N ARG A 614 -16.21 1.45 13.86
CA ARG A 614 -15.78 0.05 13.94
C ARG A 614 -16.82 -0.86 14.58
N ASP A 615 -17.79 -0.32 15.31
CA ASP A 615 -18.87 -1.11 15.93
C ASP A 615 -19.82 -1.74 14.88
N ASP A 616 -19.75 -1.28 13.61
CA ASP A 616 -20.54 -1.86 12.50
C ASP A 616 -19.84 -3.05 11.84
N PHE A 617 -18.55 -3.30 12.13
CA PHE A 617 -17.79 -4.42 11.61
C PHE A 617 -17.97 -5.65 12.51
N GLU A 618 -17.87 -6.84 11.92
CA GLU A 618 -17.98 -8.08 12.69
C GLU A 618 -16.84 -8.25 13.68
N ALA A 619 -17.15 -8.74 14.87
CA ALA A 619 -16.16 -9.06 15.87
C ALA A 619 -15.34 -10.30 15.44
N PRO A 620 -14.07 -10.44 15.85
CA PRO A 620 -13.28 -11.61 15.57
C PRO A 620 -13.96 -12.90 16.06
N VAL A 621 -13.86 -13.98 15.30
CA VAL A 621 -14.40 -15.30 15.68
C VAL A 621 -13.61 -15.83 16.87
N LEU A 622 -14.31 -15.98 17.99
CA LEU A 622 -13.75 -16.58 19.23
C LEU A 622 -13.90 -18.10 19.17
N ARG A 623 -12.86 -18.82 19.59
CA ARG A 623 -12.76 -20.28 19.51
C ARG A 623 -12.54 -20.91 20.88
N GLN A 624 -12.89 -22.20 20.98
CA GLN A 624 -12.62 -23.05 22.14
C GLN A 624 -11.88 -24.34 21.72
N ASP A 625 -12.09 -24.80 20.48
CA ASP A 625 -11.54 -26.03 19.94
C ASP A 625 -10.59 -25.78 18.75
N VAL A 626 -9.69 -26.73 18.50
CA VAL A 626 -8.76 -26.74 17.36
C VAL A 626 -9.30 -27.71 16.31
N LEU A 627 -9.36 -27.27 15.05
CA LEU A 627 -9.64 -28.15 13.90
C LEU A 627 -8.35 -28.82 13.42
N ASP A 628 -8.43 -30.08 12.98
CA ASP A 628 -7.36 -30.78 12.30
C ASP A 628 -7.70 -30.97 10.83
N ILE A 629 -6.67 -30.94 9.95
CA ILE A 629 -6.87 -31.13 8.49
C ILE A 629 -7.45 -32.52 8.17
N SER A 630 -7.24 -33.51 9.05
CA SER A 630 -7.80 -34.85 8.93
C SER A 630 -9.32 -34.88 9.13
N ASP A 631 -9.86 -33.90 9.83
CA ASP A 631 -11.28 -33.80 10.17
C ASP A 631 -12.08 -33.09 9.07
N LEU A 632 -11.40 -32.58 8.05
CA LEU A 632 -12.04 -31.87 6.96
C LEU A 632 -12.51 -32.80 5.84
N GLU A 633 -13.70 -32.50 5.33
CA GLU A 633 -14.29 -33.12 4.15
C GLU A 633 -14.49 -32.10 3.02
N ILE A 634 -14.32 -32.56 1.76
CA ILE A 634 -14.62 -31.74 0.59
C ILE A 634 -16.12 -31.43 0.58
N GLY A 635 -16.49 -30.17 0.40
CA GLY A 635 -17.87 -29.69 0.48
C GLY A 635 -18.32 -29.30 1.88
N GLN A 636 -17.49 -29.48 2.90
CA GLN A 636 -17.77 -29.03 4.27
C GLN A 636 -17.88 -27.49 4.30
N LYS A 637 -18.92 -27.00 4.96
CA LYS A 637 -19.16 -25.58 5.19
C LYS A 637 -18.50 -25.17 6.51
N LEU A 638 -17.73 -24.09 6.48
CA LEU A 638 -17.00 -23.53 7.62
C LEU A 638 -17.15 -22.02 7.67
N GLU A 639 -16.94 -21.43 8.83
CA GLU A 639 -16.72 -19.99 8.98
C GLU A 639 -15.22 -19.73 9.12
N GLY A 640 -14.75 -18.69 8.49
CA GLY A 640 -13.36 -18.29 8.57
C GLY A 640 -13.17 -16.79 8.50
N THR A 641 -12.04 -16.30 8.99
CA THR A 641 -11.67 -14.88 8.93
C THR A 641 -10.66 -14.64 7.84
N VAL A 642 -10.92 -13.69 6.95
CA VAL A 642 -9.99 -13.30 5.88
C VAL A 642 -8.75 -12.66 6.50
N ARG A 643 -7.59 -13.29 6.31
CA ARG A 643 -6.30 -12.84 6.85
C ARG A 643 -5.52 -11.95 5.90
N ASN A 644 -5.64 -12.24 4.61
CA ASN A 644 -4.91 -11.48 3.58
C ASN A 644 -5.65 -11.58 2.25
N VAL A 645 -5.69 -10.48 1.50
CA VAL A 645 -6.23 -10.41 0.14
C VAL A 645 -5.06 -10.12 -0.80
N VAL A 646 -4.98 -10.88 -1.87
CA VAL A 646 -3.94 -10.81 -2.92
C VAL A 646 -4.59 -10.82 -4.29
N ASP A 647 -3.86 -10.41 -5.34
CA ASP A 647 -4.41 -10.29 -6.70
C ASP A 647 -5.08 -11.56 -7.24
N PHE A 648 -4.63 -12.73 -6.82
CA PHE A 648 -5.13 -14.02 -7.30
C PHE A 648 -6.14 -14.69 -6.35
N GLY A 649 -6.45 -14.07 -5.18
CA GLY A 649 -7.37 -14.65 -4.23
C GLY A 649 -7.30 -14.07 -2.83
N ALA A 650 -7.85 -14.81 -1.86
CA ALA A 650 -7.79 -14.46 -0.44
C ALA A 650 -7.37 -15.65 0.41
N PHE A 651 -6.60 -15.38 1.45
CA PHE A 651 -6.23 -16.35 2.48
C PHE A 651 -7.18 -16.21 3.66
N VAL A 652 -7.76 -17.33 4.07
CA VAL A 652 -8.80 -17.38 5.12
C VAL A 652 -8.38 -18.35 6.21
N ASP A 653 -8.34 -17.84 7.42
CA ASP A 653 -8.16 -18.64 8.62
C ASP A 653 -9.46 -19.35 8.99
N ILE A 654 -9.51 -20.66 8.82
CA ILE A 654 -10.62 -21.53 9.20
C ILE A 654 -10.34 -22.33 10.47
N GLY A 655 -9.25 -22.00 11.20
CA GLY A 655 -8.83 -22.71 12.42
C GLY A 655 -7.84 -23.84 12.19
N LEU A 656 -7.18 -23.86 11.05
CA LEU A 656 -6.14 -24.81 10.70
C LEU A 656 -4.74 -24.17 10.78
N HIS A 657 -3.71 -25.00 10.60
CA HIS A 657 -2.31 -24.53 10.61
C HIS A 657 -2.04 -23.48 9.54
N ASP A 658 -2.39 -23.80 8.32
CA ASP A 658 -2.20 -22.92 7.19
C ASP A 658 -3.56 -22.35 6.78
N ASP A 659 -3.55 -21.07 6.43
CA ASP A 659 -4.75 -20.42 5.92
C ASP A 659 -5.21 -21.11 4.63
N GLY A 660 -6.51 -21.32 4.48
CA GLY A 660 -7.10 -21.82 3.25
C GLY A 660 -7.09 -20.75 2.17
N LEU A 661 -6.79 -21.13 0.92
CA LEU A 661 -6.80 -20.21 -0.22
C LEU A 661 -8.16 -20.26 -0.94
N ILE A 662 -8.81 -19.11 -1.05
CA ILE A 662 -9.91 -18.90 -2.00
C ILE A 662 -9.29 -18.28 -3.26
N HIS A 663 -9.20 -19.05 -4.34
CA HIS A 663 -8.76 -18.50 -5.62
C HIS A 663 -9.83 -17.56 -6.19
N ILE A 664 -9.43 -16.51 -6.93
CA ILE A 664 -10.34 -15.50 -7.50
C ILE A 664 -11.51 -16.11 -8.30
N SER A 665 -11.29 -17.25 -8.97
CA SER A 665 -12.32 -17.98 -9.70
C SER A 665 -13.34 -18.70 -8.82
N GLN A 666 -13.10 -18.78 -7.51
CA GLN A 666 -13.94 -19.44 -6.51
C GLN A 666 -14.63 -18.43 -5.59
N MET A 667 -14.52 -17.12 -5.88
CA MET A 667 -15.10 -16.06 -5.06
C MET A 667 -16.52 -15.70 -5.44
N SER A 668 -16.89 -15.87 -6.71
CA SER A 668 -18.24 -15.52 -7.21
C SER A 668 -18.57 -16.33 -8.46
N LYS A 669 -19.88 -16.49 -8.74
CA LYS A 669 -20.37 -17.02 -10.01
C LYS A 669 -20.15 -16.07 -11.19
N SER A 670 -20.01 -14.78 -10.93
CA SER A 670 -19.70 -13.75 -11.93
C SER A 670 -18.19 -13.48 -11.97
N PHE A 671 -17.73 -12.91 -13.10
CA PHE A 671 -16.32 -12.53 -13.24
C PHE A 671 -15.94 -11.49 -12.19
N VAL A 672 -14.92 -11.79 -11.40
CA VAL A 672 -14.32 -10.90 -10.40
C VAL A 672 -13.01 -10.36 -10.99
N LYS A 673 -12.87 -9.04 -11.03
CA LYS A 673 -11.66 -8.39 -11.53
C LYS A 673 -10.56 -8.35 -10.49
N HIS A 674 -10.94 -8.05 -9.24
CA HIS A 674 -10.03 -8.01 -8.08
C HIS A 674 -10.71 -8.67 -6.87
N PRO A 675 -10.00 -9.51 -6.12
CA PRO A 675 -10.53 -10.17 -4.92
C PRO A 675 -11.11 -9.21 -3.87
N SER A 676 -10.52 -8.03 -3.71
CA SER A 676 -10.98 -6.98 -2.79
C SER A 676 -12.37 -6.42 -3.11
N GLN A 677 -12.93 -6.70 -4.31
CA GLN A 677 -14.32 -6.37 -4.64
C GLN A 677 -15.33 -7.30 -3.96
N VAL A 678 -14.87 -8.44 -3.45
CA VAL A 678 -15.72 -9.51 -2.88
C VAL A 678 -15.47 -9.68 -1.39
N VAL A 679 -14.21 -9.62 -0.95
CA VAL A 679 -13.83 -9.81 0.45
C VAL A 679 -12.73 -8.82 0.86
N SER A 680 -12.72 -8.48 2.15
CA SER A 680 -11.74 -7.61 2.78
C SER A 680 -11.02 -8.32 3.93
N VAL A 681 -9.80 -7.87 4.28
CA VAL A 681 -9.08 -8.39 5.45
C VAL A 681 -9.90 -8.10 6.71
N GLY A 682 -10.10 -9.14 7.53
CA GLY A 682 -10.91 -9.07 8.73
C GLY A 682 -12.36 -9.55 8.54
N ASP A 683 -12.84 -9.70 7.31
CA ASP A 683 -14.20 -10.22 7.07
C ASP A 683 -14.34 -11.65 7.60
N VAL A 684 -15.47 -11.92 8.25
CA VAL A 684 -15.88 -13.28 8.59
C VAL A 684 -16.74 -13.81 7.43
N VAL A 685 -16.24 -14.86 6.80
CA VAL A 685 -16.87 -15.41 5.60
C VAL A 685 -17.25 -16.88 5.77
N THR A 686 -18.40 -17.23 5.20
CA THR A 686 -18.75 -18.63 5.02
C THR A 686 -18.02 -19.19 3.82
N VAL A 687 -17.30 -20.30 4.01
CA VAL A 687 -16.52 -20.96 2.98
C VAL A 687 -16.83 -22.45 2.88
N TRP A 688 -16.61 -23.01 1.71
CA TRP A 688 -16.71 -24.46 1.44
C TRP A 688 -15.33 -24.99 1.10
N VAL A 689 -14.95 -26.14 1.68
CA VAL A 689 -13.70 -26.83 1.38
C VAL A 689 -13.78 -27.39 -0.04
N SER A 690 -13.00 -26.82 -0.98
CA SER A 690 -13.03 -27.23 -2.39
C SER A 690 -12.00 -28.30 -2.73
N LYS A 691 -10.81 -28.25 -2.07
CA LYS A 691 -9.74 -29.23 -2.28
C LYS A 691 -8.87 -29.30 -1.02
N ILE A 692 -8.44 -30.52 -0.70
CA ILE A 692 -7.52 -30.80 0.42
C ILE A 692 -6.28 -31.49 -0.14
N ASP A 693 -5.09 -30.88 0.07
CA ASP A 693 -3.79 -31.48 -0.22
C ASP A 693 -3.12 -31.85 1.13
N LYS A 694 -3.40 -33.09 1.58
CA LYS A 694 -2.91 -33.56 2.89
C LYS A 694 -1.38 -33.69 2.96
N GLU A 695 -0.70 -33.93 1.82
CA GLU A 695 0.76 -34.06 1.78
C GLU A 695 1.46 -32.72 1.95
N ARG A 696 0.88 -31.65 1.41
CA ARG A 696 1.42 -30.29 1.47
C ARG A 696 0.77 -29.43 2.55
N GLY A 697 -0.23 -29.94 3.26
CA GLY A 697 -0.98 -29.19 4.27
C GLY A 697 -1.83 -28.05 3.68
N LYS A 698 -2.10 -28.04 2.36
CA LYS A 698 -2.79 -26.92 1.69
C LYS A 698 -4.27 -27.22 1.47
N ILE A 699 -5.08 -26.18 1.67
CA ILE A 699 -6.53 -26.25 1.52
C ILE A 699 -6.97 -25.15 0.58
N ASN A 700 -7.79 -25.55 -0.39
CA ASN A 700 -8.49 -24.59 -1.24
C ASN A 700 -9.94 -24.47 -0.75
N LEU A 701 -10.41 -23.25 -0.73
CA LEU A 701 -11.74 -22.87 -0.28
C LEU A 701 -12.54 -22.23 -1.42
N SER A 702 -13.84 -22.15 -1.28
CA SER A 702 -14.75 -21.45 -2.18
C SER A 702 -15.72 -20.60 -1.37
N LEU A 703 -16.06 -19.40 -1.85
CA LEU A 703 -17.17 -18.60 -1.32
C LEU A 703 -18.51 -19.01 -1.93
N VAL A 704 -18.50 -19.83 -2.97
CA VAL A 704 -19.71 -20.35 -3.63
C VAL A 704 -19.87 -21.80 -3.23
N ASP A 705 -21.11 -22.21 -2.90
CA ASP A 705 -21.41 -23.62 -2.62
C ASP A 705 -21.02 -24.47 -3.83
N LEU A 706 -20.18 -25.50 -3.59
CA LEU A 706 -19.66 -26.35 -4.66
C LEU A 706 -20.77 -27.07 -5.46
N ARG A 707 -21.94 -27.23 -4.86
CA ARG A 707 -23.13 -27.81 -5.53
C ARG A 707 -23.75 -26.86 -6.55
N GLU A 708 -23.44 -25.58 -6.47
CA GLU A 708 -23.94 -24.54 -7.36
C GLU A 708 -22.93 -24.11 -8.44
N LEU A 709 -21.70 -24.67 -8.41
CA LEU A 709 -20.64 -24.43 -9.39
C LEU A 709 -20.63 -25.44 -10.54
N ASN A 710 -21.46 -26.49 -10.49
CA ASN A 710 -21.62 -27.54 -11.54
C ASN A 710 -22.80 -27.25 -12.48
#